data_02630ac140809a39894d0e2b355007a2
#
_entry.id   02630ac140809a39894d0e2b355007a2
#
_cell.length_a   1.000
_cell.length_b   1.000
_cell.length_c   1.000
_cell.angle_alpha   90.00
_cell.angle_beta   90.00
_cell.angle_gamma   90.00
#
_symmetry.space_group_name_H-M   'P 1'
#
loop_
_entity.id
_entity.type
_entity.pdbx_description
1 polymer ?
#
loop_
_entity_poly.entity_id
_entity_poly.type
_entity_poly.pdbx_seq_one_letter_code
_entity_poly.pdbx_strand_id
1 'polypeptide(L)'
;SILHESSYGGNVMSKNLTENYPIVDTVEALEERLAGVREAQRIFAAYTQEQVDKIFTAAALAANKARIPLAKLAVEETGMGIVEDKVIKNHYASEYIYNAYRDTKTCGVIEEDKAYGIKKVAEPIGVVAAVIPTTNPTSTAIFKTLISLKTRNGIIISPHPRAKKSTIAAAKVVLEAAVAAGAPEGIIGWIDVPSLELTDTLMKEADIILATGGPGMVKAAYSSGKPALGVGAGNTPAIIDESADVILAVNSIIHSKTFDNGMICASEQSVIVDKKVYKAVKEEFAYRGCYFLNKSETEKVRKTIIINGALNAKIVGQKAHTIAALAGVTVPEETKILIGEVTSVDLSEEFAHEKLSPVLAMYKAEDFEDALSKAEHLIADGGFGHTSSLYINVETQADKIAEFSERMKTCRCLINTPSSHGGIGDLYNFKMAPSLTLGCGSWGGNSVSENVGVKHLLNVKTVAERRENMLWFRAPEKVYFKKGCLPVALDELGTVMGKKKAFIVTDQFLYKNGYTKCVTDKLDSLGIMHTTFYNVAPDPTLACAKEGTAAMRLFEPDVIIAIGGGSAMDAAKIMWVMYEHPEADFLDMAMRFMDIRKRIYTFPKMGEKAYFVAISTSSGTGSEVTPFAVITDETTGQKYPLADYELLPKMAIIDADMHMNQPKGLTAASGIDALTHALEAYASIMATEYTDGLALQAMKNIFEYLPAAYELGAHDAVAREKMATASTMAGMAFANAFLGVCHSLAHKLGAYHHLPHGIANALLITDVMRFNAAEVPTKMGTFSQYQYPHCKARYVECADFLGIQGKDDDEKFENLIKAIEELKAKVGIKKTIADYGVKEEDFLATLDEMTEAAFDDQCTGANPRYPLMSEMKAMYLKAYYGK
;
A
#
# COMPACT_ATOMS: atom_id res chain seq x y z
N SER A 1 17.39 -34.71 1.30
CA SER A 1 18.05 -35.86 1.95
C SER A 1 19.35 -35.45 2.63
N ILE A 2 19.26 -34.74 3.74
CA ILE A 2 20.39 -34.57 4.65
C ILE A 2 19.81 -34.80 6.06
N LEU A 3 19.45 -36.05 6.28
CA LEU A 3 19.27 -36.60 7.60
C LEU A 3 20.36 -37.66 7.78
N HIS A 4 21.62 -37.19 7.80
CA HIS A 4 22.67 -38.02 8.35
C HIS A 4 22.58 -37.96 9.87
N GLU A 5 22.43 -39.11 10.44
CA GLU A 5 22.53 -39.39 11.87
C GLU A 5 23.69 -38.64 12.49
N SER A 6 23.41 -37.53 13.16
CA SER A 6 24.29 -37.12 14.23
C SER A 6 23.81 -37.86 15.47
N SER A 7 24.62 -38.80 15.87
CA SER A 7 24.54 -39.48 17.14
C SER A 7 24.70 -38.45 18.26
N TYR A 8 23.59 -37.80 18.64
CA TYR A 8 23.56 -37.16 19.92
C TYR A 8 23.38 -38.24 20.98
N GLY A 9 24.46 -38.53 21.67
CA GLY A 9 24.41 -39.12 22.99
C GLY A 9 23.66 -38.22 23.93
N GLY A 10 22.34 -38.13 23.75
CA GLY A 10 21.46 -37.51 24.69
C GLY A 10 21.27 -38.50 25.83
N ASN A 11 21.69 -38.11 27.01
CA ASN A 11 21.20 -38.70 28.24
C ASN A 11 19.70 -38.99 28.03
N VAL A 12 19.30 -40.21 28.37
CA VAL A 12 17.93 -40.64 28.50
C VAL A 12 17.32 -39.71 29.58
N MET A 13 16.91 -38.54 29.20
CA MET A 13 16.09 -37.72 30.06
C MET A 13 14.76 -38.45 30.22
N SER A 14 14.56 -38.80 31.39
CA SER A 14 13.52 -39.58 32.01
C SER A 14 12.23 -39.62 31.20
N LYS A 15 11.72 -40.82 30.99
CA LYS A 15 10.34 -41.19 30.68
C LYS A 15 9.31 -40.54 31.63
N ASN A 16 9.75 -39.69 32.56
CA ASN A 16 9.02 -39.17 33.69
C ASN A 16 8.62 -37.68 33.57
N LEU A 17 8.98 -36.94 32.48
CA LEU A 17 8.70 -35.52 32.41
C LEU A 17 7.18 -35.23 32.51
N THR A 18 6.35 -36.09 31.89
CA THR A 18 4.90 -35.94 31.84
C THR A 18 4.16 -36.84 32.79
N GLU A 19 4.81 -37.85 33.37
CA GLU A 19 4.17 -38.79 34.33
C GLU A 19 3.71 -38.10 35.60
N ASN A 20 4.35 -37.02 36.00
CA ASN A 20 4.04 -36.26 37.22
C ASN A 20 3.19 -35.00 36.94
N TYR A 21 2.71 -34.81 35.74
CA TYR A 21 1.85 -33.66 35.44
C TYR A 21 0.48 -33.90 36.10
N PRO A 22 -0.03 -32.92 36.85
CA PRO A 22 -1.36 -33.03 37.40
C PRO A 22 -2.39 -33.22 36.30
N ILE A 23 -3.38 -34.09 36.54
CA ILE A 23 -4.46 -34.31 35.58
C ILE A 23 -5.35 -33.10 35.52
N VAL A 24 -5.64 -32.64 34.33
CA VAL A 24 -6.53 -31.49 34.07
C VAL A 24 -7.92 -32.02 33.74
N ASP A 25 -8.79 -32.05 34.76
CA ASP A 25 -10.17 -32.55 34.69
C ASP A 25 -11.18 -31.61 35.36
N THR A 26 -10.71 -30.51 35.94
CA THR A 26 -11.52 -29.47 36.58
C THR A 26 -11.05 -28.07 36.11
N VAL A 27 -11.92 -27.08 36.35
CA VAL A 27 -11.57 -25.67 36.05
C VAL A 27 -10.36 -25.22 36.83
N GLU A 28 -10.25 -25.59 38.11
CA GLU A 28 -9.13 -25.25 38.97
C GLU A 28 -7.83 -25.85 38.47
N ALA A 29 -7.85 -27.12 38.07
CA ALA A 29 -6.68 -27.78 37.49
C ALA A 29 -6.27 -27.15 36.18
N LEU A 30 -7.21 -26.73 35.36
CA LEU A 30 -6.95 -26.00 34.10
C LEU A 30 -6.31 -24.63 34.36
N GLU A 31 -6.81 -23.88 35.33
CA GLU A 31 -6.26 -22.57 35.71
C GLU A 31 -4.84 -22.70 36.23
N GLU A 32 -4.53 -23.74 37.02
CA GLU A 32 -3.16 -24.02 37.45
C GLU A 32 -2.25 -24.38 36.27
N ARG A 33 -2.74 -25.21 35.36
CA ARG A 33 -2.01 -25.56 34.14
C ARG A 33 -1.75 -24.34 33.27
N LEU A 34 -2.75 -23.48 33.10
CA LEU A 34 -2.66 -22.24 32.35
C LEU A 34 -1.59 -21.29 32.94
N ALA A 35 -1.58 -21.14 34.28
CA ALA A 35 -0.57 -20.37 34.97
C ALA A 35 0.85 -20.92 34.72
N GLY A 36 1.02 -22.23 34.72
CA GLY A 36 2.28 -22.91 34.43
C GLY A 36 2.74 -22.69 33.00
N VAL A 37 1.84 -22.79 32.05
CA VAL A 37 2.13 -22.51 30.63
C VAL A 37 2.48 -21.05 30.42
N ARG A 38 1.77 -20.12 31.06
CA ARG A 38 2.08 -18.69 30.98
C ARG A 38 3.47 -18.37 31.50
N GLU A 39 3.89 -18.98 32.61
CA GLU A 39 5.24 -18.78 33.13
C GLU A 39 6.31 -19.37 32.20
N ALA A 40 6.06 -20.55 31.65
CA ALA A 40 6.95 -21.14 30.64
C ALA A 40 7.04 -20.25 29.39
N GLN A 41 5.93 -19.73 28.93
CA GLN A 41 5.89 -18.83 27.78
C GLN A 41 6.62 -17.50 28.05
N ARG A 42 6.47 -16.95 29.27
CA ARG A 42 7.20 -15.75 29.67
C ARG A 42 8.71 -15.94 29.56
N ILE A 43 9.20 -17.10 29.99
CA ILE A 43 10.61 -17.48 29.88
C ILE A 43 10.98 -17.65 28.41
N PHE A 44 10.16 -18.35 27.64
CA PHE A 44 10.38 -18.63 26.22
C PHE A 44 10.43 -17.36 25.35
N ALA A 45 9.68 -16.34 25.72
CA ALA A 45 9.63 -15.06 25.00
C ALA A 45 11.01 -14.39 24.89
N ALA A 46 11.94 -14.69 25.78
CA ALA A 46 13.30 -14.13 25.78
C ALA A 46 14.29 -14.96 24.94
N TYR A 47 13.88 -16.10 24.37
CA TYR A 47 14.78 -16.95 23.61
C TYR A 47 15.18 -16.33 22.28
N THR A 48 16.40 -16.63 21.85
CA THR A 48 16.95 -16.20 20.56
C THR A 48 16.41 -17.07 19.42
N GLN A 49 16.54 -16.58 18.19
CA GLN A 49 16.17 -17.38 17.00
C GLN A 49 16.89 -18.72 16.96
N GLU A 50 18.18 -18.75 17.28
CA GLU A 50 18.97 -19.96 17.30
C GLU A 50 18.42 -21.00 18.30
N GLN A 51 18.08 -20.55 19.51
CA GLN A 51 17.47 -21.41 20.53
C GLN A 51 16.12 -21.97 20.07
N VAL A 52 15.29 -21.12 19.48
CA VAL A 52 13.97 -21.49 18.98
C VAL A 52 14.09 -22.48 17.81
N ASP A 53 14.99 -22.23 16.89
CA ASP A 53 15.19 -23.11 15.73
C ASP A 53 15.69 -24.50 16.14
N LYS A 54 16.54 -24.58 17.16
CA LYS A 54 16.99 -25.86 17.72
C LYS A 54 15.82 -26.65 18.32
N ILE A 55 14.95 -25.98 19.07
CA ILE A 55 13.76 -26.58 19.67
C ILE A 55 12.77 -27.04 18.59
N PHE A 56 12.52 -26.18 17.62
CA PHE A 56 11.62 -26.45 16.49
C PHE A 56 12.08 -27.68 15.70
N THR A 57 13.37 -27.75 15.40
CA THR A 57 13.98 -28.88 14.67
C THR A 57 13.83 -30.18 15.45
N ALA A 58 14.18 -30.18 16.74
CA ALA A 58 14.10 -31.37 17.58
C ALA A 58 12.64 -31.86 17.72
N ALA A 59 11.72 -30.95 17.91
CA ALA A 59 10.29 -31.26 18.03
C ALA A 59 9.74 -31.85 16.72
N ALA A 60 10.06 -31.26 15.58
CA ALA A 60 9.62 -31.73 14.27
C ALA A 60 10.16 -33.14 13.96
N LEU A 61 11.46 -33.37 14.21
CA LEU A 61 12.08 -34.66 13.99
C LEU A 61 11.47 -35.76 14.88
N ALA A 62 11.23 -35.47 16.15
CA ALA A 62 10.58 -36.39 17.07
C ALA A 62 9.16 -36.73 16.64
N ALA A 63 8.39 -35.75 16.24
CA ALA A 63 7.03 -35.95 15.74
C ALA A 63 7.02 -36.81 14.47
N ASN A 64 7.92 -36.53 13.53
CA ASN A 64 8.07 -37.35 12.32
C ASN A 64 8.47 -38.77 12.61
N LYS A 65 9.38 -38.98 13.56
CA LYS A 65 9.80 -40.31 13.99
C LYS A 65 8.64 -41.13 14.61
N ALA A 66 7.73 -40.46 15.28
CA ALA A 66 6.56 -41.06 15.91
C ALA A 66 5.34 -41.17 14.98
N ARG A 67 5.43 -40.80 13.71
CA ARG A 67 4.30 -40.69 12.78
C ARG A 67 3.49 -41.98 12.62
N ILE A 68 4.15 -43.15 12.63
CA ILE A 68 3.49 -44.44 12.45
C ILE A 68 2.77 -44.88 13.74
N PRO A 69 3.43 -44.93 14.92
CA PRO A 69 2.73 -45.26 16.17
C PRO A 69 1.55 -44.34 16.46
N LEU A 70 1.69 -43.04 16.23
CA LEU A 70 0.63 -42.06 16.43
C LEU A 70 -0.57 -42.29 15.49
N ALA A 71 -0.30 -42.64 14.23
CA ALA A 71 -1.35 -42.94 13.27
C ALA A 71 -2.13 -44.21 13.65
N LYS A 72 -1.43 -45.26 14.09
CA LYS A 72 -2.05 -46.47 14.56
C LYS A 72 -2.93 -46.20 15.77
N LEU A 73 -2.44 -45.42 16.74
CA LEU A 73 -3.18 -45.05 17.93
C LEU A 73 -4.45 -44.27 17.59
N ALA A 74 -4.34 -43.30 16.65
CA ALA A 74 -5.48 -42.50 16.25
C ALA A 74 -6.61 -43.32 15.61
N VAL A 75 -6.28 -44.26 14.72
CA VAL A 75 -7.26 -45.17 14.10
C VAL A 75 -7.86 -46.11 15.11
N GLU A 76 -7.05 -46.66 15.98
CA GLU A 76 -7.51 -47.57 17.05
C GLU A 76 -8.49 -46.87 18.00
N GLU A 77 -8.16 -45.69 18.45
CA GLU A 77 -8.98 -44.90 19.36
C GLU A 77 -10.29 -44.40 18.75
N THR A 78 -10.22 -43.85 17.54
CA THR A 78 -11.38 -43.22 16.91
C THR A 78 -12.22 -44.15 16.05
N GLY A 79 -11.66 -45.27 15.61
CA GLY A 79 -12.30 -46.15 14.61
C GLY A 79 -12.47 -45.50 13.24
N MET A 80 -11.74 -44.42 12.95
CA MET A 80 -11.90 -43.67 11.73
C MET A 80 -10.57 -43.57 10.97
N GLY A 81 -10.68 -43.55 9.63
CA GLY A 81 -9.56 -43.30 8.75
C GLY A 81 -8.75 -44.52 8.36
N ILE A 82 -7.61 -44.23 7.74
CA ILE A 82 -6.66 -45.22 7.23
C ILE A 82 -5.30 -44.96 7.88
N VAL A 83 -4.69 -45.99 8.50
CA VAL A 83 -3.40 -45.84 9.20
C VAL A 83 -2.35 -45.20 8.28
N GLU A 84 -2.19 -45.71 7.07
CA GLU A 84 -1.17 -45.26 6.12
C GLU A 84 -1.39 -43.78 5.74
N ASP A 85 -2.62 -43.37 5.55
CA ASP A 85 -2.96 -41.98 5.24
C ASP A 85 -2.72 -41.05 6.43
N LYS A 86 -3.02 -41.51 7.64
CA LYS A 86 -2.68 -40.76 8.86
C LYS A 86 -1.18 -40.64 9.09
N VAL A 87 -0.41 -41.64 8.68
CA VAL A 87 1.05 -41.55 8.66
C VAL A 87 1.51 -40.41 7.72
N ILE A 88 0.89 -40.33 6.54
CA ILE A 88 1.16 -39.25 5.59
C ILE A 88 0.79 -37.90 6.19
N LYS A 89 -0.37 -37.79 6.85
CA LYS A 89 -0.77 -36.56 7.53
C LYS A 89 0.21 -36.13 8.63
N ASN A 90 0.67 -37.09 9.46
CA ASN A 90 1.65 -36.82 10.51
C ASN A 90 3.01 -36.43 9.91
N HIS A 91 3.42 -37.06 8.85
CA HIS A 91 4.64 -36.72 8.12
C HIS A 91 4.55 -35.29 7.55
N TYR A 92 3.44 -34.94 6.94
CA TYR A 92 3.16 -33.61 6.42
C TYR A 92 3.20 -32.56 7.55
N ALA A 93 2.51 -32.81 8.64
CA ALA A 93 2.43 -31.91 9.79
C ALA A 93 3.79 -31.68 10.46
N SER A 94 4.71 -32.63 10.40
CA SER A 94 6.07 -32.52 10.97
C SER A 94 7.10 -32.07 9.96
N GLU A 95 7.31 -32.82 8.88
CA GLU A 95 8.40 -32.53 7.93
C GLU A 95 8.09 -31.38 6.98
N TYR A 96 6.91 -31.31 6.39
CA TYR A 96 6.55 -30.26 5.47
C TYR A 96 6.43 -28.91 6.18
N ILE A 97 5.85 -28.91 7.37
CA ILE A 97 5.78 -27.71 8.21
C ILE A 97 7.19 -27.27 8.64
N TYR A 98 8.03 -28.21 9.02
CA TYR A 98 9.44 -27.91 9.34
C TYR A 98 10.17 -27.30 8.15
N ASN A 99 10.08 -27.92 6.99
CA ASN A 99 10.75 -27.42 5.78
C ASN A 99 10.26 -26.04 5.35
N ALA A 100 8.97 -25.77 5.53
CA ALA A 100 8.38 -24.47 5.19
C ALA A 100 8.87 -23.34 6.10
N TYR A 101 9.08 -23.61 7.38
CA TYR A 101 9.32 -22.59 8.39
C TYR A 101 10.70 -22.63 9.07
N ARG A 102 11.54 -23.59 8.74
CA ARG A 102 12.86 -23.73 9.38
C ARG A 102 13.71 -22.46 9.29
N ASP A 103 13.68 -21.79 8.15
CA ASP A 103 14.46 -20.58 7.89
C ASP A 103 13.70 -19.28 8.13
N THR A 104 12.45 -19.35 8.58
CA THR A 104 11.61 -18.18 8.85
C THR A 104 12.07 -17.47 10.12
N LYS A 105 12.29 -16.18 10.02
CA LYS A 105 12.61 -15.34 11.20
C LYS A 105 11.34 -15.10 12.00
N THR A 106 11.37 -15.42 13.27
CA THR A 106 10.23 -15.29 14.19
C THR A 106 10.60 -14.62 15.52
N CYS A 107 11.86 -14.27 15.68
CA CYS A 107 12.39 -13.66 16.92
C CYS A 107 13.13 -12.37 16.62
N GLY A 108 12.82 -11.31 17.33
CA GLY A 108 13.49 -10.03 17.17
C GLY A 108 13.21 -9.40 15.80
N VAL A 109 14.21 -8.79 15.21
CA VAL A 109 14.07 -8.13 13.91
C VAL A 109 13.93 -9.19 12.81
N ILE A 110 12.75 -9.22 12.18
CA ILE A 110 12.44 -10.18 11.11
C ILE A 110 12.57 -9.58 9.72
N GLU A 111 12.46 -8.27 9.61
CA GLU A 111 12.57 -7.54 8.35
C GLU A 111 13.18 -6.17 8.64
N GLU A 112 14.07 -5.72 7.79
CA GLU A 112 14.69 -4.40 7.92
C GLU A 112 14.88 -3.77 6.55
N ASP A 113 14.38 -2.54 6.40
CA ASP A 113 14.66 -1.68 5.26
C ASP A 113 15.49 -0.49 5.75
N LYS A 114 16.79 -0.58 5.53
CA LYS A 114 17.75 0.44 6.00
C LYS A 114 17.58 1.76 5.26
N ALA A 115 17.14 1.72 4.01
CA ALA A 115 16.96 2.92 3.21
C ALA A 115 15.83 3.78 3.76
N TYR A 116 14.73 3.15 4.16
CA TYR A 116 13.57 3.83 4.70
C TYR A 116 13.52 3.85 6.24
N GLY A 117 14.48 3.21 6.92
CA GLY A 117 14.54 3.20 8.38
C GLY A 117 13.38 2.44 9.03
N ILE A 118 12.93 1.38 8.40
CA ILE A 118 11.85 0.53 8.91
C ILE A 118 12.40 -0.80 9.37
N LYS A 119 11.99 -1.21 10.56
CA LYS A 119 12.23 -2.55 11.09
C LYS A 119 10.91 -3.17 11.53
N LYS A 120 10.75 -4.44 11.25
CA LYS A 120 9.65 -5.24 11.82
C LYS A 120 10.23 -6.18 12.86
N VAL A 121 9.67 -6.12 14.05
CA VAL A 121 10.12 -6.90 15.21
C VAL A 121 9.00 -7.86 15.60
N ALA A 122 9.31 -9.14 15.61
CA ALA A 122 8.37 -10.18 15.98
C ALA A 122 8.37 -10.41 17.49
N GLU A 123 7.18 -10.47 18.05
CA GLU A 123 6.92 -10.82 19.45
C GLU A 123 5.95 -12.01 19.49
N PRO A 124 6.02 -12.87 20.49
CA PRO A 124 5.01 -13.90 20.70
C PRO A 124 3.67 -13.27 21.06
N ILE A 125 2.60 -14.03 20.84
CA ILE A 125 1.25 -13.62 21.24
C ILE A 125 1.01 -13.91 22.72
N GLY A 126 1.45 -15.07 23.18
CA GLY A 126 1.23 -15.54 24.55
C GLY A 126 0.90 -17.00 24.60
N VAL A 127 -0.27 -17.35 25.11
CA VAL A 127 -0.74 -18.72 25.21
C VAL A 127 -1.84 -19.00 24.19
N VAL A 128 -1.64 -20.04 23.39
CA VAL A 128 -2.57 -20.49 22.36
C VAL A 128 -3.52 -21.54 22.96
N ALA A 129 -4.80 -21.35 22.78
CA ALA A 129 -5.80 -22.41 23.02
C ALA A 129 -6.00 -23.19 21.71
N ALA A 130 -5.64 -24.44 21.68
CA ALA A 130 -5.74 -25.28 20.49
C ALA A 130 -6.88 -26.29 20.66
N VAL A 131 -7.94 -26.13 19.88
CA VAL A 131 -9.05 -27.09 19.81
C VAL A 131 -8.75 -28.08 18.68
N ILE A 132 -8.70 -29.35 19.01
CA ILE A 132 -8.26 -30.41 18.09
C ILE A 132 -9.48 -31.28 17.70
N PRO A 133 -9.65 -31.61 16.41
CA PRO A 133 -10.77 -32.43 15.95
C PRO A 133 -10.51 -33.91 16.14
N THR A 134 -11.57 -34.71 16.06
CA THR A 134 -11.47 -36.16 16.08
C THR A 134 -10.99 -36.72 14.72
N THR A 135 -11.18 -35.99 13.66
CA THR A 135 -10.83 -36.44 12.30
C THR A 135 -9.33 -36.45 12.01
N ASN A 136 -8.57 -35.53 12.63
CA ASN A 136 -7.13 -35.37 12.44
C ASN A 136 -6.44 -35.07 13.78
N PRO A 137 -6.54 -35.99 14.77
CA PRO A 137 -6.11 -35.64 16.11
C PRO A 137 -4.61 -35.46 16.26
N THR A 138 -3.81 -36.39 15.73
CA THR A 138 -2.35 -36.37 15.89
C THR A 138 -1.69 -35.34 14.98
N SER A 139 -2.04 -35.29 13.73
CA SER A 139 -1.47 -34.33 12.79
C SER A 139 -1.79 -32.88 13.16
N THR A 140 -3.00 -32.60 13.60
CA THR A 140 -3.39 -31.24 14.03
C THR A 140 -2.65 -30.84 15.30
N ALA A 141 -2.50 -31.73 16.26
CA ALA A 141 -1.73 -31.49 17.47
C ALA A 141 -0.24 -31.21 17.15
N ILE A 142 0.35 -32.01 16.26
CA ILE A 142 1.73 -31.80 15.80
C ILE A 142 1.85 -30.40 15.15
N PHE A 143 1.00 -30.10 14.20
CA PHE A 143 1.01 -28.82 13.48
C PHE A 143 0.90 -27.62 14.42
N LYS A 144 -0.12 -27.60 15.28
CA LYS A 144 -0.36 -26.46 16.15
C LYS A 144 0.73 -26.28 17.21
N THR A 145 1.30 -27.37 17.73
CA THR A 145 2.41 -27.27 18.68
C THR A 145 3.70 -26.80 18.00
N LEU A 146 3.99 -27.27 16.80
CA LEU A 146 5.19 -26.84 16.08
C LEU A 146 5.16 -25.36 15.72
N ILE A 147 4.06 -24.84 15.17
CA ILE A 147 3.97 -23.42 14.86
C ILE A 147 3.96 -22.54 16.11
N SER A 148 3.42 -23.03 17.22
CA SER A 148 3.48 -22.35 18.52
C SER A 148 4.91 -22.29 19.06
N LEU A 149 5.66 -23.36 19.00
CA LEU A 149 7.08 -23.39 19.41
C LEU A 149 7.93 -22.47 18.56
N LYS A 150 7.74 -22.47 17.24
CA LYS A 150 8.50 -21.60 16.33
C LYS A 150 8.30 -20.12 16.63
N THR A 151 7.19 -19.76 17.21
CA THR A 151 6.80 -18.38 17.51
C THR A 151 6.93 -17.99 18.98
N ARG A 152 7.56 -18.81 19.79
CA ARG A 152 7.77 -18.62 21.24
C ARG A 152 6.45 -18.49 22.02
N ASN A 153 5.40 -19.12 21.55
CA ASN A 153 4.12 -19.17 22.25
C ASN A 153 4.02 -20.44 23.12
N GLY A 154 3.28 -20.30 24.20
CA GLY A 154 2.78 -21.46 24.93
C GLY A 154 1.49 -21.97 24.29
N ILE A 155 1.17 -23.21 24.52
CA ILE A 155 -0.05 -23.81 23.95
C ILE A 155 -0.70 -24.77 24.94
N ILE A 156 -2.02 -24.71 25.03
CA ILE A 156 -2.83 -25.69 25.75
C ILE A 156 -3.80 -26.32 24.77
N ILE A 157 -3.77 -27.63 24.69
CA ILE A 157 -4.57 -28.41 23.78
C ILE A 157 -5.87 -28.85 24.47
N SER A 158 -7.02 -28.64 23.80
CA SER A 158 -8.31 -29.22 24.16
C SER A 158 -8.61 -30.34 23.15
N PRO A 159 -8.36 -31.61 23.52
CA PRO A 159 -8.65 -32.74 22.65
C PRO A 159 -10.14 -32.95 22.47
N HIS A 160 -10.54 -33.57 21.38
CA HIS A 160 -11.89 -34.11 21.26
C HIS A 160 -12.02 -35.32 22.20
N PRO A 161 -13.13 -35.48 22.90
CA PRO A 161 -13.29 -36.61 23.86
C PRO A 161 -13.04 -38.01 23.28
N ARG A 162 -13.35 -38.19 21.99
CA ARG A 162 -13.14 -39.47 21.28
C ARG A 162 -11.71 -39.69 20.79
N ALA A 163 -10.87 -38.66 20.87
CA ALA A 163 -9.51 -38.74 20.39
C ALA A 163 -8.49 -38.23 21.41
N LYS A 164 -8.86 -38.20 22.69
CA LYS A 164 -8.02 -37.64 23.74
C LYS A 164 -6.69 -38.38 23.91
N LYS A 165 -6.66 -39.67 23.81
CA LYS A 165 -5.45 -40.48 24.00
C LYS A 165 -4.42 -40.21 22.91
N SER A 166 -4.84 -40.25 21.65
CA SER A 166 -3.95 -40.03 20.52
C SER A 166 -3.47 -38.59 20.43
N THR A 167 -4.37 -37.64 20.70
CA THR A 167 -4.03 -36.22 20.72
C THR A 167 -2.98 -35.91 21.78
N ILE A 168 -3.21 -36.36 23.02
CA ILE A 168 -2.26 -36.18 24.13
C ILE A 168 -0.94 -36.89 23.87
N ALA A 169 -0.95 -38.08 23.29
CA ALA A 169 0.27 -38.80 22.91
C ALA A 169 1.12 -37.99 21.93
N ALA A 170 0.50 -37.35 20.93
CA ALA A 170 1.19 -36.47 19.99
C ALA A 170 1.79 -35.25 20.70
N ALA A 171 1.01 -34.60 21.57
CA ALA A 171 1.49 -33.46 22.36
C ALA A 171 2.68 -33.83 23.26
N LYS A 172 2.65 -35.00 23.90
CA LYS A 172 3.77 -35.48 24.71
C LYS A 172 5.04 -35.67 23.92
N VAL A 173 4.96 -36.26 22.74
CA VAL A 173 6.14 -36.46 21.84
C VAL A 173 6.79 -35.12 21.54
N VAL A 174 6.00 -34.13 21.18
CA VAL A 174 6.50 -32.80 20.85
C VAL A 174 7.09 -32.11 22.08
N LEU A 175 6.41 -32.14 23.21
CA LEU A 175 6.85 -31.51 24.45
C LEU A 175 8.18 -32.10 24.95
N GLU A 176 8.28 -33.40 25.01
CA GLU A 176 9.48 -34.09 25.50
C GLU A 176 10.71 -33.73 24.64
N ALA A 177 10.57 -33.75 23.34
CA ALA A 177 11.63 -33.35 22.42
C ALA A 177 11.98 -31.87 22.54
N ALA A 178 11.00 -31.01 22.66
CA ALA A 178 11.19 -29.56 22.83
C ALA A 178 11.95 -29.26 24.11
N VAL A 179 11.56 -29.82 25.23
CA VAL A 179 12.23 -29.61 26.53
C VAL A 179 13.65 -30.16 26.52
N ALA A 180 13.84 -31.34 25.94
CA ALA A 180 15.20 -31.93 25.77
C ALA A 180 16.13 -31.03 24.95
N ALA A 181 15.58 -30.24 24.03
CA ALA A 181 16.31 -29.27 23.20
C ALA A 181 16.45 -27.90 23.84
N GLY A 182 15.87 -27.66 25.01
CA GLY A 182 16.02 -26.41 25.76
C GLY A 182 14.76 -25.61 25.97
N ALA A 183 13.58 -26.06 25.52
CA ALA A 183 12.34 -25.36 25.78
C ALA A 183 12.02 -25.35 27.28
N PRO A 184 11.33 -24.31 27.78
CA PRO A 184 10.87 -24.30 29.16
C PRO A 184 9.91 -25.46 29.44
N GLU A 185 10.08 -26.11 30.59
CA GLU A 185 9.11 -27.11 31.03
C GLU A 185 7.73 -26.49 31.15
N GLY A 186 6.69 -27.25 30.75
CA GLY A 186 5.33 -26.78 30.80
C GLY A 186 4.89 -25.89 29.65
N ILE A 187 5.71 -25.74 28.61
CA ILE A 187 5.36 -24.89 27.46
C ILE A 187 4.16 -25.42 26.67
N ILE A 188 3.91 -26.70 26.72
CA ILE A 188 2.74 -27.37 26.11
C ILE A 188 1.95 -28.04 27.22
N GLY A 189 0.66 -27.70 27.32
CA GLY A 189 -0.30 -28.34 28.23
C GLY A 189 -1.47 -28.92 27.46
N TRP A 190 -2.30 -29.69 28.15
CA TRP A 190 -3.52 -30.27 27.59
C TRP A 190 -4.58 -30.52 28.68
N ILE A 191 -5.80 -30.68 28.25
CA ILE A 191 -6.93 -31.10 29.08
C ILE A 191 -7.03 -32.61 28.99
N ASP A 192 -6.89 -33.31 30.15
CA ASP A 192 -6.91 -34.77 30.18
C ASP A 192 -8.32 -35.33 30.03
N VAL A 193 -9.33 -34.67 30.62
CA VAL A 193 -10.72 -35.03 30.51
C VAL A 193 -11.50 -33.87 29.90
N PRO A 194 -11.56 -33.80 28.57
CA PRO A 194 -12.20 -32.67 27.90
C PRO A 194 -13.70 -32.61 28.13
N SER A 195 -14.18 -31.37 28.33
CA SER A 195 -15.60 -31.04 28.43
C SER A 195 -15.85 -29.67 27.79
N LEU A 196 -17.09 -29.35 27.51
CA LEU A 196 -17.47 -28.05 26.99
C LEU A 196 -17.07 -26.92 27.94
N GLU A 197 -17.31 -27.14 29.26
CA GLU A 197 -16.95 -26.16 30.29
C GLU A 197 -15.44 -25.85 30.29
N LEU A 198 -14.63 -26.89 30.29
CA LEU A 198 -13.17 -26.71 30.29
C LEU A 198 -12.67 -26.04 28.99
N THR A 199 -13.20 -26.42 27.83
CA THR A 199 -12.84 -25.81 26.56
C THR A 199 -13.26 -24.35 26.51
N ASP A 200 -14.45 -24.01 26.97
CA ASP A 200 -14.93 -22.63 27.04
C ASP A 200 -14.07 -21.78 27.98
N THR A 201 -13.70 -22.32 29.12
CA THR A 201 -12.82 -21.66 30.10
C THR A 201 -11.45 -21.40 29.47
N LEU A 202 -10.89 -22.41 28.82
CA LEU A 202 -9.61 -22.26 28.12
C LEU A 202 -9.66 -21.17 27.04
N MET A 203 -10.71 -21.13 26.23
CA MET A 203 -10.87 -20.14 25.17
C MET A 203 -11.01 -18.72 25.73
N LYS A 204 -11.62 -18.55 26.88
CA LYS A 204 -11.77 -17.24 27.57
C LYS A 204 -10.46 -16.74 28.19
N GLU A 205 -9.61 -17.65 28.64
CA GLU A 205 -8.38 -17.32 29.37
C GLU A 205 -7.14 -17.21 28.49
N ALA A 206 -7.13 -17.87 27.34
CA ALA A 206 -6.00 -17.85 26.41
C ALA A 206 -5.88 -16.49 25.67
N ASP A 207 -4.76 -16.29 25.02
CA ASP A 207 -4.49 -15.04 24.27
C ASP A 207 -4.95 -15.13 22.82
N ILE A 208 -4.92 -16.31 22.23
CA ILE A 208 -5.42 -16.58 20.88
C ILE A 208 -5.95 -18.02 20.82
N ILE A 209 -6.92 -18.24 19.96
CA ILE A 209 -7.55 -19.55 19.78
C ILE A 209 -7.26 -20.07 18.37
N LEU A 210 -6.77 -21.31 18.27
CA LEU A 210 -6.70 -22.07 17.02
C LEU A 210 -7.76 -23.18 17.10
N ALA A 211 -8.89 -22.96 16.44
CA ALA A 211 -10.03 -23.87 16.53
C ALA A 211 -10.18 -24.70 15.25
N THR A 212 -10.08 -26.01 15.39
CA THR A 212 -10.44 -26.96 14.34
C THR A 212 -11.44 -27.94 14.92
N GLY A 213 -12.64 -27.98 14.35
CA GLY A 213 -13.72 -28.79 14.85
C GLY A 213 -15.01 -28.55 14.10
N GLY A 214 -16.12 -29.01 14.64
CA GLY A 214 -17.43 -28.78 14.06
C GLY A 214 -17.82 -27.28 14.09
N PRO A 215 -18.85 -26.90 13.30
CA PRO A 215 -19.27 -25.50 13.20
C PRO A 215 -19.62 -24.85 14.54
N GLY A 216 -20.21 -25.61 15.46
CA GLY A 216 -20.53 -25.11 16.79
C GLY A 216 -19.31 -24.72 17.63
N MET A 217 -18.24 -25.49 17.53
CA MET A 217 -16.99 -25.21 18.26
C MET A 217 -16.27 -24.00 17.67
N VAL A 218 -16.24 -23.88 16.35
CA VAL A 218 -15.66 -22.74 15.68
C VAL A 218 -16.41 -21.45 16.01
N LYS A 219 -17.75 -21.53 16.03
CA LYS A 219 -18.59 -20.41 16.45
C LYS A 219 -18.32 -20.00 17.90
N ALA A 220 -18.18 -20.98 18.80
CA ALA A 220 -17.82 -20.72 20.20
C ALA A 220 -16.48 -20.02 20.32
N ALA A 221 -15.49 -20.42 19.55
CA ALA A 221 -14.17 -19.75 19.49
C ALA A 221 -14.29 -18.29 19.09
N TYR A 222 -14.98 -17.99 18.00
CA TYR A 222 -15.18 -16.60 17.55
C TYR A 222 -16.07 -15.78 18.49
N SER A 223 -16.91 -16.43 19.29
CA SER A 223 -17.78 -15.77 20.25
C SER A 223 -17.15 -15.57 21.63
N SER A 224 -15.96 -16.08 21.87
CA SER A 224 -15.27 -16.02 23.17
C SER A 224 -14.78 -14.63 23.57
N GLY A 225 -14.69 -13.70 22.63
CA GLY A 225 -14.11 -12.37 22.86
C GLY A 225 -12.58 -12.32 22.73
N LYS A 226 -11.95 -13.44 22.40
CA LYS A 226 -10.50 -13.52 22.12
C LYS A 226 -10.24 -13.60 20.62
N PRO A 227 -9.07 -13.17 20.16
CA PRO A 227 -8.65 -13.43 18.79
C PRO A 227 -8.73 -14.91 18.48
N ALA A 228 -9.35 -15.27 17.38
CA ALA A 228 -9.53 -16.66 17.01
C ALA A 228 -9.25 -16.88 15.53
N LEU A 229 -8.58 -17.99 15.23
CA LEU A 229 -8.34 -18.49 13.89
C LEU A 229 -9.03 -19.87 13.81
N GLY A 230 -10.16 -19.93 13.14
CA GLY A 230 -10.94 -21.14 13.01
C GLY A 230 -11.11 -21.56 11.57
N VAL A 231 -11.49 -22.81 11.37
CA VAL A 231 -11.80 -23.36 10.05
C VAL A 231 -13.30 -23.44 9.91
N GLY A 232 -13.87 -22.88 8.86
CA GLY A 232 -15.27 -23.07 8.49
C GLY A 232 -15.55 -24.49 7.95
N ALA A 233 -16.81 -24.83 7.83
CA ALA A 233 -17.21 -26.07 7.19
C ALA A 233 -16.82 -26.07 5.71
N GLY A 234 -16.35 -27.18 5.20
CA GLY A 234 -16.07 -27.37 3.77
C GLY A 234 -17.24 -28.01 3.05
N ASN A 235 -17.46 -27.64 1.80
CA ASN A 235 -18.39 -28.31 0.91
C ASN A 235 -17.91 -28.16 -0.53
N THR A 236 -16.70 -28.64 -0.78
CA THR A 236 -15.98 -28.40 -2.02
C THR A 236 -16.65 -28.98 -3.24
N PRO A 237 -17.03 -28.17 -4.23
CA PRO A 237 -17.44 -28.64 -5.54
C PRO A 237 -16.23 -28.78 -6.46
N ALA A 238 -16.18 -29.85 -7.25
CA ALA A 238 -15.20 -30.04 -8.28
C ALA A 238 -15.90 -29.98 -9.64
N ILE A 239 -15.60 -28.99 -10.46
CA ILE A 239 -16.16 -28.88 -11.81
C ILE A 239 -15.23 -29.60 -12.78
N ILE A 240 -15.81 -30.45 -13.64
CA ILE A 240 -15.10 -31.06 -14.76
C ILE A 240 -15.65 -30.45 -16.05
N ASP A 241 -14.85 -29.56 -16.66
CA ASP A 241 -15.20 -28.91 -17.92
C ASP A 241 -15.09 -29.84 -19.08
N GLU A 242 -15.79 -29.52 -20.18
CA GLU A 242 -15.74 -30.31 -21.43
C GLU A 242 -14.32 -30.47 -21.99
N SER A 243 -13.43 -29.52 -21.69
CA SER A 243 -12.03 -29.50 -22.12
C SER A 243 -11.08 -30.25 -21.19
N ALA A 244 -11.56 -30.79 -20.09
CA ALA A 244 -10.72 -31.43 -19.07
C ALA A 244 -10.10 -32.74 -19.58
N ASP A 245 -8.92 -33.05 -19.04
CA ASP A 245 -8.37 -34.39 -19.07
C ASP A 245 -9.18 -35.27 -18.12
N VAL A 246 -10.06 -36.10 -18.66
CA VAL A 246 -11.00 -36.91 -17.88
C VAL A 246 -10.27 -37.90 -16.99
N ILE A 247 -9.21 -38.51 -17.46
CA ILE A 247 -8.43 -39.49 -16.69
C ILE A 247 -7.76 -38.79 -15.50
N LEU A 248 -7.11 -37.67 -15.73
CA LEU A 248 -6.49 -36.87 -14.69
C LEU A 248 -7.53 -36.42 -13.64
N ALA A 249 -8.65 -35.86 -14.11
CA ALA A 249 -9.70 -35.35 -13.25
C ALA A 249 -10.28 -36.45 -12.33
N VAL A 250 -10.68 -37.56 -12.90
CA VAL A 250 -11.27 -38.66 -12.15
C VAL A 250 -10.27 -39.28 -11.17
N ASN A 251 -9.05 -39.54 -11.64
CA ASN A 251 -8.03 -40.11 -10.74
C ASN A 251 -7.66 -39.16 -9.59
N SER A 252 -7.56 -37.87 -9.86
CA SER A 252 -7.30 -36.84 -8.83
C SER A 252 -8.42 -36.79 -7.81
N ILE A 253 -9.67 -36.82 -8.24
CA ILE A 253 -10.83 -36.79 -7.34
C ILE A 253 -10.88 -38.05 -6.50
N ILE A 254 -10.64 -39.23 -7.07
CA ILE A 254 -10.61 -40.50 -6.32
C ILE A 254 -9.50 -40.47 -5.27
N HIS A 255 -8.31 -40.05 -5.66
CA HIS A 255 -7.17 -39.94 -4.74
C HIS A 255 -7.49 -39.01 -3.56
N SER A 256 -8.07 -37.86 -3.85
CA SER A 256 -8.43 -36.86 -2.85
C SER A 256 -9.57 -37.33 -1.93
N LYS A 257 -10.61 -37.89 -2.53
CA LYS A 257 -11.84 -38.29 -1.81
C LYS A 257 -11.63 -39.52 -0.93
N THR A 258 -10.74 -40.41 -1.31
CA THR A 258 -10.44 -41.62 -0.54
C THR A 258 -9.31 -41.42 0.48
N PHE A 259 -8.60 -40.30 0.41
CA PHE A 259 -7.51 -40.03 1.36
C PHE A 259 -8.06 -39.93 2.78
N ASP A 260 -7.58 -40.80 3.64
CA ASP A 260 -8.06 -40.95 5.02
C ASP A 260 -9.57 -41.09 5.10
N ASN A 261 -10.15 -41.82 4.17
CA ASN A 261 -11.62 -41.98 4.02
C ASN A 261 -12.38 -40.64 3.94
N GLY A 262 -11.82 -39.68 3.27
CA GLY A 262 -12.47 -38.40 3.01
C GLY A 262 -12.46 -37.41 4.18
N MET A 263 -11.56 -37.59 5.12
CA MET A 263 -11.50 -36.72 6.32
C MET A 263 -10.53 -35.56 6.18
N ILE A 264 -10.60 -34.82 5.10
CA ILE A 264 -10.01 -33.48 4.99
C ILE A 264 -11.15 -32.52 4.64
N CYS A 265 -11.23 -31.38 5.29
CA CYS A 265 -12.29 -30.41 5.08
C CYS A 265 -12.32 -29.82 3.66
N ALA A 266 -11.19 -29.87 2.94
CA ALA A 266 -11.11 -29.47 1.54
C ALA A 266 -11.47 -30.58 0.56
N SER A 267 -11.80 -31.79 1.03
CA SER A 267 -12.18 -32.93 0.19
C SER A 267 -13.41 -32.61 -0.66
N GLU A 268 -13.42 -33.11 -1.88
CA GLU A 268 -14.55 -32.99 -2.79
C GLU A 268 -15.82 -33.58 -2.19
N GLN A 269 -16.88 -32.81 -2.20
CA GLN A 269 -18.21 -33.27 -1.72
C GLN A 269 -19.16 -33.48 -2.89
N SER A 270 -18.94 -32.76 -3.97
CA SER A 270 -19.74 -32.84 -5.19
C SER A 270 -18.85 -32.73 -6.41
N VAL A 271 -19.17 -33.47 -7.46
CA VAL A 271 -18.55 -33.34 -8.77
C VAL A 271 -19.61 -32.84 -9.74
N ILE A 272 -19.31 -31.77 -10.45
CA ILE A 272 -20.23 -31.15 -11.40
C ILE A 272 -19.62 -31.33 -12.79
N VAL A 273 -20.21 -32.18 -13.61
CA VAL A 273 -19.63 -32.63 -14.86
C VAL A 273 -20.40 -32.07 -16.04
N ASP A 274 -19.67 -31.43 -16.97
CA ASP A 274 -20.27 -30.98 -18.23
C ASP A 274 -20.90 -32.16 -18.98
N LYS A 275 -22.10 -31.97 -19.48
CA LYS A 275 -22.86 -33.04 -20.17
C LYS A 275 -22.09 -33.71 -21.30
N LYS A 276 -21.21 -32.99 -21.99
CA LYS A 276 -20.41 -33.52 -23.10
C LYS A 276 -19.41 -34.58 -22.70
N VAL A 277 -18.93 -34.53 -21.46
CA VAL A 277 -17.98 -35.51 -20.91
C VAL A 277 -18.56 -36.36 -19.80
N TYR A 278 -19.83 -36.19 -19.47
CA TYR A 278 -20.48 -36.89 -18.38
C TYR A 278 -20.36 -38.41 -18.50
N LYS A 279 -20.65 -38.95 -19.64
CA LYS A 279 -20.57 -40.40 -19.91
C LYS A 279 -19.14 -40.91 -19.71
N ALA A 280 -18.16 -40.23 -20.27
CA ALA A 280 -16.76 -40.60 -20.15
C ALA A 280 -16.28 -40.55 -18.71
N VAL A 281 -16.67 -39.51 -17.94
CA VAL A 281 -16.36 -39.35 -16.53
C VAL A 281 -16.98 -40.47 -15.71
N LYS A 282 -18.25 -40.79 -15.94
CA LYS A 282 -18.95 -41.87 -15.23
C LYS A 282 -18.28 -43.23 -15.51
N GLU A 283 -17.95 -43.52 -16.75
CA GLU A 283 -17.25 -44.73 -17.12
C GLU A 283 -15.88 -44.84 -16.47
N GLU A 284 -15.14 -43.75 -16.39
CA GLU A 284 -13.81 -43.73 -15.76
C GLU A 284 -13.90 -43.93 -14.26
N PHE A 285 -14.85 -43.31 -13.56
CA PHE A 285 -15.11 -43.60 -12.15
C PHE A 285 -15.43 -45.06 -11.90
N ALA A 286 -16.33 -45.62 -12.67
CA ALA A 286 -16.72 -47.04 -12.58
C ALA A 286 -15.51 -47.96 -12.81
N TYR A 287 -14.73 -47.70 -13.85
CA TYR A 287 -13.55 -48.47 -14.22
C TYR A 287 -12.52 -48.48 -13.07
N ARG A 288 -12.42 -47.38 -12.33
CA ARG A 288 -11.48 -47.23 -11.21
C ARG A 288 -12.01 -47.69 -9.85
N GLY A 289 -13.16 -48.35 -9.82
CA GLY A 289 -13.70 -49.01 -8.64
C GLY A 289 -14.68 -48.18 -7.83
N CYS A 290 -15.25 -47.10 -8.37
CA CYS A 290 -16.34 -46.40 -7.77
C CYS A 290 -17.68 -47.04 -8.10
N TYR A 291 -18.62 -47.02 -7.16
CA TYR A 291 -19.91 -47.63 -7.29
C TYR A 291 -21.00 -46.56 -7.51
N PHE A 292 -21.68 -46.61 -8.62
CA PHE A 292 -22.83 -45.74 -8.92
C PHE A 292 -24.11 -46.35 -8.36
N LEU A 293 -24.68 -45.65 -7.40
CA LEU A 293 -25.92 -46.07 -6.73
C LEU A 293 -27.08 -45.98 -7.69
N ASN A 294 -27.94 -47.00 -7.74
CA ASN A 294 -29.20 -46.93 -8.45
C ASN A 294 -30.21 -46.08 -7.67
N LYS A 295 -31.40 -45.83 -8.21
CA LYS A 295 -32.39 -44.94 -7.61
C LYS A 295 -32.80 -45.37 -6.18
N SER A 296 -33.02 -46.66 -5.96
CA SER A 296 -33.37 -47.24 -4.66
C SER A 296 -32.18 -47.12 -3.66
N GLU A 297 -31.00 -47.48 -4.11
CA GLU A 297 -29.76 -47.40 -3.32
C GLU A 297 -29.45 -45.98 -2.92
N THR A 298 -29.59 -45.02 -3.83
CA THR A 298 -29.41 -43.60 -3.56
C THR A 298 -30.30 -43.12 -2.41
N GLU A 299 -31.61 -43.54 -2.45
CA GLU A 299 -32.52 -43.17 -1.38
C GLU A 299 -32.14 -43.76 -0.01
N LYS A 300 -31.66 -45.00 0.00
CA LYS A 300 -31.17 -45.63 1.23
C LYS A 300 -29.95 -44.94 1.78
N VAL A 301 -29.01 -44.54 0.92
CA VAL A 301 -27.79 -43.82 1.33
C VAL A 301 -28.13 -42.42 1.82
N ARG A 302 -29.08 -41.72 1.19
CA ARG A 302 -29.54 -40.41 1.70
C ARG A 302 -29.95 -40.47 3.16
N LYS A 303 -30.76 -41.42 3.49
CA LYS A 303 -31.27 -41.60 4.86
C LYS A 303 -30.18 -41.97 5.86
N THR A 304 -29.06 -42.51 5.39
CA THR A 304 -27.94 -42.95 6.23
C THR A 304 -26.92 -41.85 6.47
N ILE A 305 -26.60 -41.06 5.46
CA ILE A 305 -25.53 -40.07 5.55
C ILE A 305 -25.93 -38.82 6.36
N ILE A 306 -27.18 -38.39 6.24
CA ILE A 306 -27.69 -37.20 6.94
C ILE A 306 -28.92 -37.64 7.75
N ILE A 307 -28.90 -37.38 9.02
CA ILE A 307 -30.00 -37.72 9.96
C ILE A 307 -30.44 -36.46 10.68
N ASN A 308 -31.73 -36.10 10.55
CA ASN A 308 -32.29 -34.89 11.12
C ASN A 308 -31.52 -33.62 10.73
N GLY A 309 -31.08 -33.52 9.49
CA GLY A 309 -30.36 -32.37 8.96
C GLY A 309 -28.89 -32.29 9.34
N ALA A 310 -28.36 -33.25 10.11
CA ALA A 310 -26.98 -33.29 10.56
C ALA A 310 -26.23 -34.50 10.00
N LEU A 311 -24.92 -34.34 9.79
CA LEU A 311 -24.06 -35.43 9.37
C LEU A 311 -24.08 -36.58 10.37
N ASN A 312 -24.29 -37.80 9.88
CA ASN A 312 -24.27 -39.00 10.72
C ASN A 312 -22.81 -39.33 11.14
N ALA A 313 -22.52 -39.18 12.43
CA ALA A 313 -21.19 -39.46 12.97
C ALA A 313 -20.68 -40.89 12.67
N LYS A 314 -21.59 -41.84 12.45
CA LYS A 314 -21.22 -43.24 12.19
C LYS A 314 -20.60 -43.47 10.81
N ILE A 315 -20.76 -42.54 9.86
CA ILE A 315 -20.18 -42.69 8.52
C ILE A 315 -18.84 -41.98 8.37
N VAL A 316 -18.55 -41.04 9.24
CA VAL A 316 -17.34 -40.21 9.18
C VAL A 316 -16.10 -41.11 9.25
N GLY A 317 -15.24 -40.96 8.23
CA GLY A 317 -13.98 -41.70 8.17
C GLY A 317 -14.10 -43.20 7.95
N GLN A 318 -15.28 -43.70 7.54
CA GLN A 318 -15.53 -45.12 7.26
C GLN A 318 -15.30 -45.42 5.76
N LYS A 319 -15.02 -46.67 5.46
CA LYS A 319 -14.91 -47.16 4.09
C LYS A 319 -16.27 -47.12 3.39
N ALA A 320 -16.25 -47.00 2.09
CA ALA A 320 -17.44 -47.00 1.25
C ALA A 320 -18.32 -48.27 1.49
N HIS A 321 -17.68 -49.42 1.57
CA HIS A 321 -18.35 -50.68 1.85
C HIS A 321 -19.08 -50.67 3.18
N THR A 322 -18.47 -50.13 4.20
CA THR A 322 -19.05 -50.02 5.55
C THR A 322 -20.28 -49.09 5.54
N ILE A 323 -20.20 -47.99 4.86
CA ILE A 323 -21.31 -47.03 4.73
C ILE A 323 -22.46 -47.64 3.96
N ALA A 324 -22.17 -48.35 2.86
CA ALA A 324 -23.17 -49.06 2.09
C ALA A 324 -23.90 -50.10 2.94
N ALA A 325 -23.17 -50.88 3.75
CA ALA A 325 -23.76 -51.87 4.66
C ALA A 325 -24.68 -51.21 5.68
N LEU A 326 -24.29 -50.06 6.26
CA LEU A 326 -25.16 -49.31 7.15
C LEU A 326 -26.44 -48.83 6.48
N ALA A 327 -26.39 -48.54 5.19
CA ALA A 327 -27.56 -48.13 4.40
C ALA A 327 -28.39 -49.30 3.89
N GLY A 328 -27.94 -50.55 4.05
CA GLY A 328 -28.60 -51.70 3.52
C GLY A 328 -28.36 -51.89 2.03
N VAL A 329 -27.25 -51.43 1.54
CA VAL A 329 -26.82 -51.54 0.14
C VAL A 329 -25.62 -52.47 0.07
N THR A 330 -25.66 -53.44 -0.85
CA THR A 330 -24.57 -54.40 -1.10
C THR A 330 -23.65 -53.86 -2.21
N VAL A 331 -22.39 -53.68 -1.93
CA VAL A 331 -21.36 -53.26 -2.90
C VAL A 331 -20.12 -54.14 -2.71
N PRO A 332 -19.24 -54.23 -3.73
CA PRO A 332 -17.97 -54.89 -3.54
C PRO A 332 -17.15 -54.32 -2.38
N GLU A 333 -16.41 -55.15 -1.66
CA GLU A 333 -15.65 -54.76 -0.48
C GLU A 333 -14.58 -53.71 -0.84
N GLU A 334 -13.97 -53.80 -2.01
CA GLU A 334 -12.97 -52.91 -2.51
C GLU A 334 -13.52 -51.61 -3.13
N THR A 335 -14.80 -51.38 -3.06
CA THR A 335 -15.42 -50.12 -3.58
C THR A 335 -14.74 -48.89 -2.96
N LYS A 336 -14.32 -47.98 -3.80
CA LYS A 336 -13.59 -46.79 -3.39
C LYS A 336 -14.52 -45.64 -2.92
N ILE A 337 -15.55 -45.36 -3.72
CA ILE A 337 -16.46 -44.26 -3.47
C ILE A 337 -17.88 -44.69 -3.82
N LEU A 338 -18.88 -44.33 -3.00
CA LEU A 338 -20.26 -44.42 -3.36
C LEU A 338 -20.67 -43.10 -4.06
N ILE A 339 -21.12 -43.20 -5.29
CA ILE A 339 -21.53 -42.01 -6.05
C ILE A 339 -23.04 -41.99 -6.22
N GLY A 340 -23.65 -40.92 -5.73
CA GLY A 340 -25.07 -40.63 -5.99
C GLY A 340 -25.24 -39.62 -7.07
N GLU A 341 -25.92 -40.01 -8.18
CA GLU A 341 -26.28 -39.07 -9.25
C GLU A 341 -27.52 -38.32 -8.81
N VAL A 342 -27.39 -37.01 -8.53
CA VAL A 342 -28.45 -36.16 -7.99
C VAL A 342 -28.57 -34.89 -8.84
N THR A 343 -29.65 -34.15 -8.62
CA THR A 343 -29.95 -32.94 -9.42
C THR A 343 -30.06 -31.69 -8.58
N SER A 344 -30.60 -31.78 -7.37
CA SER A 344 -30.73 -30.61 -6.48
C SER A 344 -29.43 -30.26 -5.80
N VAL A 345 -29.08 -28.97 -5.80
CA VAL A 345 -27.94 -28.41 -5.10
C VAL A 345 -28.31 -27.81 -3.74
N ASP A 346 -29.59 -27.87 -3.37
CA ASP A 346 -30.09 -27.39 -2.08
C ASP A 346 -29.70 -28.32 -0.94
N LEU A 347 -29.56 -27.82 0.28
CA LEU A 347 -29.28 -28.63 1.46
C LEU A 347 -30.42 -29.56 1.84
N SER A 348 -31.59 -29.42 1.22
CA SER A 348 -32.69 -30.43 1.27
C SER A 348 -32.30 -31.75 0.59
N GLU A 349 -31.30 -31.73 -0.30
CA GLU A 349 -30.68 -32.93 -0.84
C GLU A 349 -29.51 -33.34 0.04
N GLU A 350 -29.56 -34.49 0.65
CA GLU A 350 -28.56 -34.98 1.58
C GLU A 350 -27.17 -35.13 0.95
N PHE A 351 -27.10 -35.52 -0.32
CA PHE A 351 -25.85 -35.63 -1.04
C PHE A 351 -25.17 -34.28 -1.28
N ALA A 352 -25.88 -33.15 -1.14
CA ALA A 352 -25.31 -31.82 -1.27
C ALA A 352 -24.56 -31.35 -0.02
N HIS A 353 -24.63 -32.09 1.07
CA HIS A 353 -23.93 -31.76 2.34
C HIS A 353 -22.48 -32.23 2.36
N GLU A 354 -21.70 -31.66 3.31
CA GLU A 354 -20.40 -32.23 3.68
C GLU A 354 -20.59 -33.62 4.28
N LYS A 355 -19.79 -34.57 3.83
CA LYS A 355 -20.00 -36.00 4.19
C LYS A 355 -18.80 -36.61 4.93
N LEU A 356 -17.60 -36.01 4.85
CA LEU A 356 -16.37 -36.47 5.50
C LEU A 356 -16.18 -38.00 5.39
N SER A 357 -16.41 -38.53 4.22
CA SER A 357 -16.44 -39.95 3.92
C SER A 357 -16.36 -40.16 2.42
N PRO A 358 -16.07 -41.38 1.95
CA PRO A 358 -16.02 -41.65 0.49
C PRO A 358 -17.42 -41.79 -0.13
N VAL A 359 -18.26 -40.81 0.07
CA VAL A 359 -19.56 -40.62 -0.53
C VAL A 359 -19.57 -39.31 -1.31
N LEU A 360 -19.89 -39.36 -2.58
CA LEU A 360 -19.77 -38.24 -3.52
C LEU A 360 -21.06 -37.99 -4.27
N ALA A 361 -21.51 -36.75 -4.36
CA ALA A 361 -22.57 -36.34 -5.23
C ALA A 361 -22.03 -36.10 -6.65
N MET A 362 -22.79 -36.52 -7.67
CA MET A 362 -22.44 -36.22 -9.04
C MET A 362 -23.60 -35.52 -9.74
N TYR A 363 -23.29 -34.35 -10.30
CA TYR A 363 -24.25 -33.48 -11.01
C TYR A 363 -23.88 -33.41 -12.49
N LYS A 364 -24.89 -33.31 -13.34
CA LYS A 364 -24.71 -33.03 -14.77
C LYS A 364 -24.95 -31.52 -14.98
N ALA A 365 -24.02 -30.87 -15.63
CA ALA A 365 -24.14 -29.48 -16.03
C ALA A 365 -24.45 -29.37 -17.51
N GLU A 366 -25.38 -28.50 -17.89
CA GLU A 366 -25.73 -28.26 -19.29
C GLU A 366 -24.60 -27.60 -20.06
N ASP A 367 -23.88 -26.70 -19.37
CA ASP A 367 -22.73 -25.97 -19.89
C ASP A 367 -21.87 -25.46 -18.71
N PHE A 368 -20.85 -24.67 -19.00
CA PHE A 368 -19.96 -24.12 -17.97
C PHE A 368 -20.67 -23.14 -17.05
N GLU A 369 -21.57 -22.32 -17.57
CA GLU A 369 -22.39 -21.40 -16.77
C GLU A 369 -23.27 -22.16 -15.76
N ASP A 370 -23.92 -23.23 -16.20
CA ASP A 370 -24.70 -24.08 -15.31
C ASP A 370 -23.81 -24.73 -14.22
N ALA A 371 -22.61 -25.17 -14.60
CA ALA A 371 -21.66 -25.76 -13.66
C ALA A 371 -21.25 -24.73 -12.60
N LEU A 372 -20.92 -23.50 -13.00
CA LEU A 372 -20.59 -22.43 -12.07
C LEU A 372 -21.75 -22.08 -11.15
N SER A 373 -22.96 -22.00 -11.66
CA SER A 373 -24.15 -21.70 -10.85
C SER A 373 -24.41 -22.78 -9.79
N LYS A 374 -24.25 -24.05 -10.15
CA LYS A 374 -24.37 -25.17 -9.22
C LYS A 374 -23.30 -25.12 -8.16
N ALA A 375 -22.04 -24.83 -8.54
CA ALA A 375 -20.93 -24.73 -7.61
C ALA A 375 -21.11 -23.56 -6.64
N GLU A 376 -21.52 -22.39 -7.14
CA GLU A 376 -21.82 -21.23 -6.29
C GLU A 376 -22.88 -21.55 -5.23
N HIS A 377 -23.93 -22.23 -5.62
CA HIS A 377 -25.02 -22.60 -4.71
C HIS A 377 -24.54 -23.57 -3.62
N LEU A 378 -23.79 -24.60 -4.00
CA LEU A 378 -23.23 -25.57 -3.05
C LEU A 378 -22.28 -24.90 -2.07
N ILE A 379 -21.47 -23.97 -2.53
CA ILE A 379 -20.54 -23.21 -1.68
C ILE A 379 -21.31 -22.30 -0.73
N ALA A 380 -22.26 -21.53 -1.23
CA ALA A 380 -23.02 -20.57 -0.44
C ALA A 380 -23.77 -21.21 0.74
N ASP A 381 -24.31 -22.40 0.51
CA ASP A 381 -25.14 -23.07 1.51
C ASP A 381 -24.35 -23.89 2.52
N GLY A 382 -23.18 -24.40 2.20
CA GLY A 382 -22.50 -25.35 3.04
C GLY A 382 -21.00 -25.21 3.22
N GLY A 383 -20.35 -24.41 2.40
CA GLY A 383 -18.88 -24.31 2.41
C GLY A 383 -18.34 -22.92 2.04
N PHE A 384 -19.06 -21.89 2.40
CA PHE A 384 -18.74 -20.52 2.03
C PHE A 384 -17.35 -20.12 2.54
N GLY A 385 -16.50 -19.74 1.59
CA GLY A 385 -15.13 -19.31 1.87
C GLY A 385 -14.08 -20.43 1.88
N HIS A 386 -14.45 -21.70 1.81
CA HIS A 386 -13.47 -22.77 2.00
C HIS A 386 -12.67 -23.09 0.74
N THR A 387 -13.11 -23.98 -0.10
CA THR A 387 -12.33 -24.49 -1.24
C THR A 387 -13.25 -24.83 -2.42
N SER A 388 -12.78 -24.60 -3.62
CA SER A 388 -13.42 -25.02 -4.88
C SER A 388 -12.38 -25.52 -5.85
N SER A 389 -12.78 -26.41 -6.77
CA SER A 389 -11.88 -27.08 -7.69
C SER A 389 -12.44 -27.07 -9.11
N LEU A 390 -11.56 -26.97 -10.10
CA LEU A 390 -11.90 -26.96 -11.53
C LEU A 390 -10.88 -27.79 -12.31
N TYR A 391 -11.38 -28.72 -13.09
CA TYR A 391 -10.58 -29.49 -14.05
C TYR A 391 -10.87 -29.00 -15.46
N ILE A 392 -9.85 -28.53 -16.16
CA ILE A 392 -10.01 -27.77 -17.40
C ILE A 392 -8.70 -27.76 -18.19
N ASN A 393 -8.78 -27.52 -19.49
CA ASN A 393 -7.58 -27.27 -20.28
C ASN A 393 -7.08 -25.83 -20.05
N VAL A 394 -6.00 -25.68 -19.33
CA VAL A 394 -5.44 -24.37 -18.95
C VAL A 394 -4.89 -23.59 -20.14
N GLU A 395 -4.53 -24.27 -21.21
CA GLU A 395 -3.92 -23.63 -22.38
C GLU A 395 -4.96 -23.00 -23.32
N THR A 396 -6.19 -23.53 -23.32
CA THR A 396 -7.23 -23.09 -24.25
C THR A 396 -8.38 -22.36 -23.56
N GLN A 397 -8.52 -22.43 -22.23
CA GLN A 397 -9.70 -21.98 -21.52
C GLN A 397 -9.42 -20.92 -20.45
N ALA A 398 -8.52 -20.00 -20.73
CA ALA A 398 -8.15 -18.93 -19.77
C ALA A 398 -9.35 -18.09 -19.31
N ASP A 399 -10.30 -17.81 -20.21
CA ASP A 399 -11.49 -17.02 -19.89
C ASP A 399 -12.40 -17.74 -18.88
N LYS A 400 -12.56 -19.06 -19.03
CA LYS A 400 -13.34 -19.87 -18.09
C LYS A 400 -12.68 -19.92 -16.72
N ILE A 401 -11.34 -20.01 -16.67
CA ILE A 401 -10.58 -19.99 -15.41
C ILE A 401 -10.76 -18.64 -14.70
N ALA A 402 -10.69 -17.54 -15.45
CA ALA A 402 -10.91 -16.20 -14.92
C ALA A 402 -12.32 -16.06 -14.33
N GLU A 403 -13.34 -16.51 -15.07
CA GLU A 403 -14.73 -16.49 -14.61
C GLU A 403 -14.94 -17.35 -13.35
N PHE A 404 -14.37 -18.55 -13.33
CA PHE A 404 -14.37 -19.41 -12.14
C PHE A 404 -13.76 -18.70 -10.93
N SER A 405 -12.59 -18.09 -11.11
CA SER A 405 -11.88 -17.37 -10.05
C SER A 405 -12.69 -16.19 -9.50
N GLU A 406 -13.39 -15.47 -10.35
CA GLU A 406 -14.23 -14.34 -9.97
C GLU A 406 -15.48 -14.76 -9.20
N ARG A 407 -16.14 -15.84 -9.66
CA ARG A 407 -17.42 -16.25 -9.13
C ARG A 407 -17.34 -17.11 -7.88
N MET A 408 -16.27 -17.91 -7.71
CA MET A 408 -16.15 -18.78 -6.54
C MET A 408 -15.76 -17.99 -5.28
N LYS A 409 -16.64 -17.93 -4.32
CA LYS A 409 -16.41 -17.28 -3.02
C LYS A 409 -15.74 -18.25 -2.05
N THR A 410 -14.54 -18.68 -2.42
CA THR A 410 -13.67 -19.57 -1.66
C THR A 410 -12.26 -19.03 -1.63
N CYS A 411 -11.57 -19.23 -0.50
CA CYS A 411 -10.20 -18.74 -0.33
C CYS A 411 -9.16 -19.58 -1.10
N ARG A 412 -9.52 -20.79 -1.50
CA ARG A 412 -8.70 -21.69 -2.30
C ARG A 412 -9.49 -22.10 -3.54
N CYS A 413 -9.02 -21.65 -4.70
CA CYS A 413 -9.54 -22.03 -6.00
C CYS A 413 -8.49 -22.87 -6.70
N LEU A 414 -8.70 -24.17 -6.81
CA LEU A 414 -7.70 -25.10 -7.28
C LEU A 414 -7.98 -25.52 -8.74
N ILE A 415 -6.96 -25.51 -9.55
CA ILE A 415 -7.04 -25.88 -10.97
C ILE A 415 -6.30 -27.19 -11.19
N ASN A 416 -6.98 -28.20 -11.73
CA ASN A 416 -6.44 -29.51 -12.05
C ASN A 416 -5.71 -30.19 -10.89
N THR A 417 -6.21 -30.01 -9.68
CA THR A 417 -5.53 -30.42 -8.45
C THR A 417 -6.49 -31.18 -7.54
N PRO A 418 -6.08 -32.34 -6.95
CA PRO A 418 -6.84 -33.00 -5.91
C PRO A 418 -7.07 -32.03 -4.76
N SER A 419 -8.32 -31.76 -4.40
CA SER A 419 -8.62 -30.65 -3.47
C SER A 419 -8.17 -30.91 -2.04
N SER A 420 -8.22 -32.15 -1.55
CA SER A 420 -7.69 -32.45 -0.21
C SER A 420 -6.22 -32.12 -0.08
N HIS A 421 -5.42 -32.63 -0.98
CA HIS A 421 -3.95 -32.44 -0.97
C HIS A 421 -3.57 -31.02 -1.39
N GLY A 422 -4.25 -30.47 -2.40
CA GLY A 422 -3.96 -29.12 -2.90
C GLY A 422 -4.35 -28.05 -1.90
N GLY A 423 -5.45 -28.22 -1.20
CA GLY A 423 -5.95 -27.23 -0.24
C GLY A 423 -5.05 -27.02 0.98
N ILE A 424 -4.39 -28.08 1.44
CA ILE A 424 -3.45 -27.96 2.57
C ILE A 424 -2.10 -27.33 2.21
N GLY A 425 -1.83 -27.15 0.90
CA GLY A 425 -0.62 -26.45 0.42
C GLY A 425 0.64 -27.31 0.28
N ASP A 426 1.61 -26.79 -0.44
CA ASP A 426 2.96 -27.33 -0.61
C ASP A 426 3.08 -28.74 -1.24
N LEU A 427 2.00 -29.32 -1.73
CA LEU A 427 2.02 -30.64 -2.38
C LEU A 427 1.98 -30.54 -3.90
N TYR A 428 1.03 -29.80 -4.44
CA TYR A 428 0.84 -29.60 -5.88
C TYR A 428 1.22 -28.18 -6.32
N ASN A 429 1.24 -27.24 -5.40
CA ASN A 429 1.75 -25.89 -5.62
C ASN A 429 2.67 -25.52 -4.46
N PHE A 430 3.96 -25.43 -4.73
CA PHE A 430 5.00 -25.22 -3.70
C PHE A 430 5.01 -23.81 -3.12
N LYS A 431 4.22 -22.88 -3.67
CA LYS A 431 4.07 -21.51 -3.13
C LYS A 431 2.87 -21.36 -2.19
N MET A 432 1.96 -22.32 -2.20
CA MET A 432 0.91 -22.34 -1.20
C MET A 432 1.47 -22.80 0.14
N ALA A 433 1.26 -21.99 1.17
CA ALA A 433 1.75 -22.31 2.51
C ALA A 433 1.10 -23.61 3.04
N PRO A 434 1.89 -24.55 3.56
CA PRO A 434 1.35 -25.75 4.15
C PRO A 434 0.63 -25.44 5.45
N SER A 435 -0.54 -26.02 5.65
CA SER A 435 -1.34 -25.81 6.85
C SER A 435 -2.37 -26.90 7.06
N LEU A 436 -2.71 -27.12 8.32
CA LEU A 436 -3.87 -27.93 8.70
C LEU A 436 -4.99 -27.07 9.31
N THR A 437 -4.86 -25.74 9.17
CA THR A 437 -5.90 -24.77 9.54
C THR A 437 -6.15 -23.85 8.34
N LEU A 438 -7.23 -24.12 7.63
CA LEU A 438 -7.54 -23.48 6.35
C LEU A 438 -8.56 -22.37 6.56
N GLY A 439 -8.08 -21.12 6.54
CA GLY A 439 -8.95 -19.96 6.72
C GLY A 439 -9.97 -19.81 5.60
N CYS A 440 -11.18 -19.43 5.96
CA CYS A 440 -12.29 -19.25 5.02
C CYS A 440 -12.71 -17.78 4.84
N GLY A 441 -11.92 -16.84 5.37
CA GLY A 441 -12.17 -15.41 5.26
C GLY A 441 -13.49 -15.00 5.91
N SER A 442 -13.89 -13.76 5.67
CA SER A 442 -15.16 -13.23 6.16
C SER A 442 -16.35 -14.00 5.59
N TRP A 443 -16.24 -14.59 4.41
CA TRP A 443 -17.27 -15.43 3.83
C TRP A 443 -17.64 -16.61 4.73
N GLY A 444 -16.63 -17.25 5.30
CA GLY A 444 -16.81 -18.36 6.24
C GLY A 444 -16.90 -17.94 7.71
N GLY A 445 -17.03 -16.64 7.99
CA GLY A 445 -17.04 -16.10 9.35
C GLY A 445 -15.69 -16.22 10.06
N ASN A 446 -14.60 -16.25 9.32
CA ASN A 446 -13.25 -16.40 9.85
C ASN A 446 -12.48 -15.06 9.82
N SER A 447 -11.46 -14.97 10.68
CA SER A 447 -10.57 -13.82 10.77
C SER A 447 -9.42 -13.85 9.75
N VAL A 448 -9.27 -14.92 9.00
CA VAL A 448 -8.16 -15.14 8.07
C VAL A 448 -8.66 -15.81 6.80
N SER A 449 -8.14 -15.38 5.66
CA SER A 449 -8.53 -15.87 4.33
C SER A 449 -7.45 -16.75 3.68
N GLU A 450 -6.50 -17.24 4.44
CA GLU A 450 -5.37 -18.00 3.92
C GLU A 450 -5.07 -19.19 4.83
N ASN A 451 -4.13 -20.02 4.38
CA ASN A 451 -3.63 -21.13 5.17
C ASN A 451 -2.84 -20.58 6.38
N VAL A 452 -3.26 -20.95 7.57
CA VAL A 452 -2.66 -20.46 8.82
C VAL A 452 -1.26 -21.05 9.01
N GLY A 453 -0.32 -20.18 9.34
CA GLY A 453 1.06 -20.55 9.61
C GLY A 453 1.67 -19.69 10.72
N VAL A 454 3.00 -19.67 10.79
CA VAL A 454 3.73 -18.99 11.88
C VAL A 454 3.45 -17.49 11.95
N LYS A 455 3.26 -16.82 10.84
CA LYS A 455 2.97 -15.37 10.82
C LYS A 455 1.70 -14.98 11.57
N HIS A 456 0.75 -15.90 11.67
CA HIS A 456 -0.51 -15.68 12.37
C HIS A 456 -0.41 -15.80 13.90
N LEU A 457 0.71 -16.31 14.38
CA LEU A 457 1.01 -16.45 15.80
C LEU A 457 2.09 -15.48 16.29
N LEU A 458 2.29 -14.39 15.55
CA LEU A 458 3.22 -13.34 15.91
C LEU A 458 2.49 -12.02 16.05
N ASN A 459 2.89 -11.24 17.05
CA ASN A 459 2.67 -9.81 17.06
C ASN A 459 3.87 -9.16 16.39
N VAL A 460 3.64 -8.35 15.36
CA VAL A 460 4.70 -7.66 14.64
C VAL A 460 4.64 -6.18 14.95
N LYS A 461 5.72 -5.68 15.58
CA LYS A 461 5.89 -4.25 15.85
C LYS A 461 6.63 -3.60 14.69
N THR A 462 6.20 -2.44 14.29
CA THR A 462 6.94 -1.62 13.34
C THR A 462 7.71 -0.56 14.10
N VAL A 463 9.05 -0.57 13.93
CA VAL A 463 9.93 0.49 14.43
C VAL A 463 10.28 1.35 13.23
N ALA A 464 9.83 2.59 13.25
CA ALA A 464 10.04 3.52 12.15
C ALA A 464 10.95 4.65 12.62
N GLU A 465 12.12 4.73 12.04
CA GLU A 465 13.04 5.83 12.25
C GLU A 465 12.70 6.96 11.27
N ARG A 466 12.81 8.19 11.74
CA ARG A 466 12.61 9.33 10.86
C ARG A 466 13.65 9.34 9.74
N ARG A 467 13.18 9.33 8.49
CA ARG A 467 14.02 9.37 7.29
C ARG A 467 13.54 10.48 6.36
N GLU A 468 14.41 11.45 6.14
CA GLU A 468 14.20 12.56 5.22
C GLU A 468 15.37 12.64 4.25
N ASN A 469 15.78 11.49 3.73
CA ASN A 469 16.95 11.35 2.85
C ASN A 469 16.60 11.43 1.36
N MET A 470 15.41 11.96 1.03
CA MET A 470 14.94 12.14 -0.35
C MET A 470 15.02 13.62 -0.76
N LEU A 471 16.08 14.30 -0.36
CA LEU A 471 16.32 15.69 -0.75
C LEU A 471 17.10 15.71 -2.07
N TRP A 472 16.67 16.56 -2.98
CA TRP A 472 17.39 16.82 -4.23
C TRP A 472 17.20 18.26 -4.65
N PHE A 473 18.10 18.73 -5.52
CA PHE A 473 18.04 20.04 -6.15
C PHE A 473 17.88 19.86 -7.66
N ARG A 474 16.92 20.53 -8.27
CA ARG A 474 16.72 20.52 -9.73
C ARG A 474 16.66 21.94 -10.26
N ALA A 475 17.27 22.12 -11.41
CA ALA A 475 17.29 23.34 -12.20
C ALA A 475 17.21 22.95 -13.69
N PRO A 476 16.96 23.89 -14.59
CA PRO A 476 17.08 23.62 -16.02
C PRO A 476 18.46 23.04 -16.37
N GLU A 477 18.54 22.26 -17.42
CA GLU A 477 19.81 21.67 -17.88
C GLU A 477 20.84 22.76 -18.18
N LYS A 478 20.37 23.91 -18.72
CA LYS A 478 21.17 25.08 -18.96
C LYS A 478 20.42 26.36 -18.61
N VAL A 479 21.11 27.29 -18.00
CA VAL A 479 20.64 28.65 -17.78
C VAL A 479 21.63 29.59 -18.45
N TYR A 480 21.27 30.17 -19.62
CA TYR A 480 22.04 31.21 -20.26
C TYR A 480 21.72 32.55 -19.60
N PHE A 481 22.73 33.31 -19.29
CA PHE A 481 22.61 34.63 -18.67
C PHE A 481 23.62 35.59 -19.27
N LYS A 482 23.50 36.83 -18.96
CA LYS A 482 24.20 38.03 -19.49
C LYS A 482 23.48 38.65 -20.68
N LYS A 483 23.57 39.97 -20.71
CA LYS A 483 23.02 40.78 -21.78
C LYS A 483 23.57 40.36 -23.13
N GLY A 484 22.69 40.12 -24.08
CA GLY A 484 23.05 39.68 -25.42
C GLY A 484 23.22 38.18 -25.60
N CYS A 485 22.93 37.37 -24.61
CA CYS A 485 23.10 35.90 -24.69
C CYS A 485 22.05 35.19 -25.56
N LEU A 486 20.91 35.81 -25.83
CA LEU A 486 19.78 35.15 -26.50
C LEU A 486 20.18 34.52 -27.84
N PRO A 487 20.83 35.25 -28.78
CA PRO A 487 21.24 34.62 -30.04
C PRO A 487 22.23 33.48 -29.88
N VAL A 488 23.10 33.57 -28.88
CA VAL A 488 24.10 32.52 -28.58
C VAL A 488 23.40 31.26 -28.07
N ALA A 489 22.42 31.42 -27.19
CA ALA A 489 21.65 30.32 -26.64
C ALA A 489 20.83 29.62 -27.72
N LEU A 490 20.16 30.39 -28.58
CA LEU A 490 19.33 29.83 -29.67
C LEU A 490 20.18 29.12 -30.73
N ASP A 491 21.42 29.55 -30.92
CA ASP A 491 22.35 28.92 -31.87
C ASP A 491 22.50 27.41 -31.54
N GLU A 492 22.47 27.06 -30.28
CA GLU A 492 22.59 25.68 -29.83
C GLU A 492 21.47 24.78 -30.37
N LEU A 493 20.27 25.32 -30.55
CA LEU A 493 19.11 24.55 -31.05
C LEU A 493 19.36 23.99 -32.46
N GLY A 494 20.05 24.78 -33.32
CA GLY A 494 20.38 24.36 -34.67
C GLY A 494 21.71 23.62 -34.75
N THR A 495 22.78 24.23 -34.22
CA THR A 495 24.15 23.75 -34.43
C THR A 495 24.52 22.54 -33.59
N VAL A 496 23.95 22.41 -32.38
CA VAL A 496 24.25 21.31 -31.45
C VAL A 496 23.13 20.28 -31.44
N MET A 497 21.89 20.71 -31.29
CA MET A 497 20.73 19.81 -31.10
C MET A 497 20.08 19.38 -32.43
N GLY A 498 20.34 20.10 -33.54
CA GLY A 498 19.75 19.79 -34.84
C GLY A 498 18.24 19.89 -34.90
N LYS A 499 17.64 20.79 -34.12
CA LYS A 499 16.19 21.02 -34.10
C LYS A 499 15.71 21.61 -35.42
N LYS A 500 14.47 21.27 -35.82
CA LYS A 500 13.93 21.64 -37.14
C LYS A 500 12.71 22.52 -37.08
N LYS A 501 11.87 22.41 -36.06
CA LYS A 501 10.58 23.08 -35.96
C LYS A 501 10.36 23.66 -34.57
N ALA A 502 10.26 24.96 -34.45
CA ALA A 502 10.03 25.67 -33.19
C ALA A 502 8.60 26.23 -33.12
N PHE A 503 7.92 25.96 -32.05
CA PHE A 503 6.62 26.55 -31.72
C PHE A 503 6.82 27.59 -30.63
N ILE A 504 6.50 28.85 -30.93
CA ILE A 504 6.67 29.97 -30.00
C ILE A 504 5.36 30.27 -29.32
N VAL A 505 5.39 30.40 -27.99
CA VAL A 505 4.23 30.76 -27.16
C VAL A 505 4.51 32.10 -26.49
N THR A 506 3.62 33.06 -26.68
CA THR A 506 3.75 34.41 -26.11
C THR A 506 2.38 35.09 -26.02
N ASP A 507 2.35 36.33 -25.53
CA ASP A 507 1.13 37.14 -25.48
C ASP A 507 1.11 38.17 -26.63
N GLN A 508 -0.03 38.83 -26.82
CA GLN A 508 -0.22 39.79 -27.88
C GLN A 508 0.66 41.02 -27.72
N PHE A 509 0.87 41.51 -26.51
CA PHE A 509 1.70 42.68 -26.27
C PHE A 509 3.15 42.46 -26.74
N LEU A 510 3.74 41.35 -26.31
CA LEU A 510 5.12 41.00 -26.66
C LEU A 510 5.26 40.77 -28.17
N TYR A 511 4.29 40.10 -28.77
CA TYR A 511 4.27 39.86 -30.20
C TYR A 511 4.22 41.18 -31.02
N LYS A 512 3.27 42.05 -30.68
CA LYS A 512 3.07 43.34 -31.39
C LYS A 512 4.21 44.32 -31.17
N ASN A 513 4.92 44.23 -30.06
CA ASN A 513 6.02 45.10 -29.71
C ASN A 513 7.39 44.55 -30.14
N GLY A 514 7.40 43.50 -30.94
CA GLY A 514 8.61 43.01 -31.58
C GLY A 514 9.53 42.13 -30.72
N TYR A 515 9.09 41.66 -29.57
CA TYR A 515 9.94 40.82 -28.70
C TYR A 515 10.20 39.44 -29.28
N THR A 516 9.35 38.96 -30.18
CA THR A 516 9.54 37.67 -30.85
C THR A 516 10.49 37.79 -32.07
N LYS A 517 10.68 38.99 -32.60
CA LYS A 517 11.44 39.19 -33.86
C LYS A 517 12.88 38.73 -33.75
N CYS A 518 13.58 39.06 -32.68
CA CYS A 518 14.98 38.60 -32.48
C CYS A 518 15.07 37.07 -32.39
N VAL A 519 14.06 36.43 -31.88
CA VAL A 519 13.98 34.94 -31.80
C VAL A 519 13.71 34.37 -33.20
N THR A 520 12.70 34.86 -33.91
CA THR A 520 12.34 34.36 -35.24
C THR A 520 13.43 34.64 -36.27
N ASP A 521 14.08 35.79 -36.20
CA ASP A 521 15.23 36.12 -37.09
C ASP A 521 16.37 35.12 -36.86
N LYS A 522 16.64 34.78 -35.61
CA LYS A 522 17.69 33.81 -35.29
C LYS A 522 17.33 32.42 -35.77
N LEU A 523 16.09 32.00 -35.58
CA LEU A 523 15.60 30.72 -36.07
C LEU A 523 15.68 30.62 -37.58
N ASP A 524 15.32 31.70 -38.29
CA ASP A 524 15.44 31.78 -39.75
C ASP A 524 16.89 31.57 -40.17
N SER A 525 17.84 32.25 -39.52
CA SER A 525 19.27 32.10 -39.80
C SER A 525 19.79 30.68 -39.56
N LEU A 526 19.15 29.91 -38.70
CA LEU A 526 19.48 28.52 -38.41
C LEU A 526 18.74 27.52 -39.30
N GLY A 527 17.84 28.01 -40.16
CA GLY A 527 17.02 27.15 -41.02
C GLY A 527 15.94 26.36 -40.22
N ILE A 528 15.55 26.87 -39.06
CA ILE A 528 14.51 26.25 -38.22
C ILE A 528 13.16 26.86 -38.59
N MET A 529 12.22 26.02 -39.01
CA MET A 529 10.85 26.44 -39.27
C MET A 529 10.20 26.86 -37.95
N HIS A 530 9.36 27.88 -37.97
CA HIS A 530 8.71 28.35 -36.77
C HIS A 530 7.29 28.85 -37.03
N THR A 531 6.46 28.79 -35.98
CA THR A 531 5.17 29.46 -35.92
C THR A 531 4.97 30.01 -34.52
N THR A 532 4.15 31.05 -34.40
CA THR A 532 3.94 31.75 -33.14
C THR A 532 2.48 31.71 -32.75
N PHE A 533 2.23 31.28 -31.54
CA PHE A 533 0.93 31.39 -30.85
C PHE A 533 1.05 32.57 -29.89
N TYR A 534 0.28 33.63 -30.11
CA TYR A 534 0.39 34.87 -29.34
C TYR A 534 -0.89 35.27 -28.60
N ASN A 535 -1.81 34.32 -28.36
CA ASN A 535 -3.10 34.60 -27.75
C ASN A 535 -3.15 34.30 -26.26
N VAL A 536 -2.01 34.25 -25.58
CA VAL A 536 -2.01 33.99 -24.13
C VAL A 536 -2.51 35.24 -23.37
N ALA A 537 -3.58 35.06 -22.58
CA ALA A 537 -4.11 36.11 -21.71
C ALA A 537 -3.30 36.22 -20.42
N PRO A 538 -3.37 37.35 -19.68
CA PRO A 538 -2.70 37.52 -18.38
C PRO A 538 -3.03 36.44 -17.35
N ASP A 539 -4.22 35.90 -17.37
CA ASP A 539 -4.64 34.73 -16.57
C ASP A 539 -4.96 33.61 -17.57
N PRO A 540 -3.97 32.77 -17.90
CA PRO A 540 -4.17 31.77 -18.95
C PRO A 540 -5.27 30.78 -18.56
N THR A 541 -6.17 30.52 -19.52
CA THR A 541 -7.29 29.61 -19.35
C THR A 541 -6.99 28.25 -19.92
N LEU A 542 -7.71 27.25 -19.45
CA LEU A 542 -7.63 25.89 -19.98
C LEU A 542 -8.03 25.87 -21.47
N ALA A 543 -9.02 26.68 -21.88
CA ALA A 543 -9.41 26.85 -23.28
C ALA A 543 -8.25 27.38 -24.12
N CYS A 544 -7.53 28.38 -23.63
CA CYS A 544 -6.32 28.91 -24.29
C CYS A 544 -5.25 27.84 -24.47
N ALA A 545 -5.00 27.05 -23.44
CA ALA A 545 -4.02 25.95 -23.51
C ALA A 545 -4.44 24.89 -24.52
N LYS A 546 -5.73 24.56 -24.62
CA LYS A 546 -6.25 23.62 -25.60
C LYS A 546 -6.14 24.14 -27.03
N GLU A 547 -6.43 25.42 -27.25
CA GLU A 547 -6.28 26.09 -28.53
C GLU A 547 -4.83 26.06 -29.01
N GLY A 548 -3.90 26.43 -28.14
CA GLY A 548 -2.46 26.40 -28.43
C GLY A 548 -1.96 24.99 -28.69
N THR A 549 -2.44 24.02 -27.95
CA THR A 549 -2.09 22.61 -28.13
C THR A 549 -2.58 22.08 -29.47
N ALA A 550 -3.79 22.45 -29.92
CA ALA A 550 -4.31 22.06 -31.22
C ALA A 550 -3.45 22.61 -32.34
N ALA A 551 -3.02 23.87 -32.26
CA ALA A 551 -2.09 24.47 -33.21
C ALA A 551 -0.72 23.75 -33.18
N MET A 552 -0.26 23.42 -32.03
CA MET A 552 1.02 22.69 -31.83
C MET A 552 0.97 21.30 -32.46
N ARG A 553 -0.12 20.57 -32.33
CA ARG A 553 -0.29 19.25 -32.95
C ARG A 553 -0.27 19.32 -34.47
N LEU A 554 -0.83 20.36 -35.06
CA LEU A 554 -0.80 20.56 -36.52
C LEU A 554 0.61 20.88 -37.00
N PHE A 555 1.38 21.62 -36.23
CA PHE A 555 2.74 22.02 -36.59
C PHE A 555 3.78 20.94 -36.31
N GLU A 556 3.57 20.12 -35.30
CA GLU A 556 4.47 19.04 -34.85
C GLU A 556 5.90 19.56 -34.53
N PRO A 557 6.07 20.49 -33.58
CA PRO A 557 7.36 21.02 -33.20
C PRO A 557 8.25 20.01 -32.50
N ASP A 558 9.55 20.17 -32.62
CA ASP A 558 10.58 19.51 -31.83
C ASP A 558 11.21 20.46 -30.78
N VAL A 559 10.81 21.73 -30.77
CA VAL A 559 11.16 22.73 -29.79
C VAL A 559 9.96 23.59 -29.48
N ILE A 560 9.73 23.85 -28.21
CA ILE A 560 8.73 24.81 -27.73
C ILE A 560 9.49 25.96 -27.09
N ILE A 561 9.24 27.21 -27.54
CA ILE A 561 9.88 28.40 -26.99
C ILE A 561 8.82 29.29 -26.36
N ALA A 562 8.84 29.41 -25.04
CA ALA A 562 7.99 30.32 -24.30
C ALA A 562 8.72 31.66 -24.15
N ILE A 563 8.06 32.76 -24.54
CA ILE A 563 8.61 34.10 -24.40
C ILE A 563 7.64 34.92 -23.55
N GLY A 564 8.07 35.39 -22.41
CA GLY A 564 7.26 36.24 -21.57
C GLY A 564 7.52 36.14 -20.08
N GLY A 565 6.52 36.54 -19.32
CA GLY A 565 6.47 36.31 -17.86
C GLY A 565 5.74 35.04 -17.49
N GLY A 566 5.23 34.99 -16.27
CA GLY A 566 4.59 33.79 -15.73
C GLY A 566 3.42 33.25 -16.57
N SER A 567 2.55 34.13 -17.07
CA SER A 567 1.38 33.70 -17.85
C SER A 567 1.73 32.95 -19.13
N ALA A 568 2.65 33.48 -19.92
CA ALA A 568 3.09 32.83 -21.15
C ALA A 568 3.79 31.50 -20.86
N MET A 569 4.64 31.46 -19.83
CA MET A 569 5.34 30.25 -19.44
C MET A 569 4.42 29.19 -18.88
N ASP A 570 3.46 29.56 -18.07
CA ASP A 570 2.47 28.62 -17.50
C ASP A 570 1.64 28.00 -18.61
N ALA A 571 1.11 28.81 -19.53
CA ALA A 571 0.36 28.32 -20.68
C ALA A 571 1.22 27.37 -21.53
N ALA A 572 2.45 27.74 -21.81
CA ALA A 572 3.36 26.93 -22.62
C ALA A 572 3.69 25.59 -21.97
N LYS A 573 3.91 25.57 -20.67
CA LYS A 573 4.17 24.32 -19.91
C LYS A 573 3.00 23.36 -20.02
N ILE A 574 1.78 23.86 -19.89
CA ILE A 574 0.58 23.06 -19.98
C ILE A 574 0.34 22.56 -21.41
N MET A 575 0.55 23.41 -22.40
CA MET A 575 0.50 23.01 -23.82
C MET A 575 1.52 21.91 -24.10
N TRP A 576 2.72 22.05 -23.54
CA TRP A 576 3.79 21.06 -23.67
C TRP A 576 3.36 19.69 -23.17
N VAL A 577 2.75 19.61 -21.98
CA VAL A 577 2.22 18.36 -21.41
C VAL A 577 1.13 17.79 -22.32
N MET A 578 0.15 18.59 -22.71
CA MET A 578 -0.95 18.15 -23.57
C MET A 578 -0.49 17.67 -24.94
N TYR A 579 0.57 18.27 -25.45
CA TYR A 579 1.17 17.91 -26.73
C TYR A 579 1.93 16.58 -26.66
N GLU A 580 2.77 16.41 -25.65
CA GLU A 580 3.58 15.18 -25.50
C GLU A 580 2.76 14.00 -24.96
N HIS A 581 1.80 14.27 -24.08
CA HIS A 581 1.02 13.27 -23.38
C HIS A 581 -0.46 13.60 -23.38
N PRO A 582 -1.14 13.45 -24.54
CA PRO A 582 -2.58 13.75 -24.63
C PRO A 582 -3.45 12.84 -23.75
N GLU A 583 -2.92 11.69 -23.33
CA GLU A 583 -3.56 10.75 -22.44
C GLU A 583 -3.56 11.17 -20.96
N ALA A 584 -2.73 12.13 -20.59
CA ALA A 584 -2.61 12.56 -19.21
C ALA A 584 -3.87 13.29 -18.73
N ASP A 585 -4.39 12.90 -17.57
CA ASP A 585 -5.56 13.52 -16.96
C ASP A 585 -5.19 14.82 -16.25
N PHE A 586 -5.81 15.91 -16.64
CA PHE A 586 -5.54 17.24 -16.09
C PHE A 586 -5.88 17.33 -14.60
N LEU A 587 -7.02 16.75 -14.18
CA LEU A 587 -7.45 16.81 -12.79
C LEU A 587 -6.50 16.02 -11.87
N ASP A 588 -5.97 14.90 -12.37
CA ASP A 588 -4.96 14.14 -11.64
C ASP A 588 -3.66 14.93 -11.49
N MET A 589 -3.23 15.62 -12.57
CA MET A 589 -2.04 16.47 -12.53
C MET A 589 -2.19 17.65 -11.58
N ALA A 590 -3.40 18.18 -11.44
CA ALA A 590 -3.70 19.29 -10.56
C ALA A 590 -3.96 18.88 -9.10
N MET A 591 -3.83 17.59 -8.79
CA MET A 591 -4.06 17.07 -7.45
C MET A 591 -3.09 17.68 -6.43
N ARG A 592 -3.63 18.15 -5.32
CA ARG A 592 -2.87 18.71 -4.21
C ARG A 592 -2.01 17.64 -3.54
N PHE A 593 -0.84 18.04 -3.05
CA PHE A 593 0.11 17.20 -2.34
C PHE A 593 0.75 17.99 -1.19
N MET A 594 1.26 17.27 -0.19
CA MET A 594 2.00 17.87 0.93
C MET A 594 3.49 18.07 0.58
N ASP A 595 4.04 17.12 -0.15
CA ASP A 595 5.44 17.11 -0.57
C ASP A 595 5.48 16.62 -2.01
N ILE A 596 6.02 17.42 -2.91
CA ILE A 596 6.12 17.09 -4.35
C ILE A 596 6.85 15.77 -4.60
N ARG A 597 7.73 15.37 -3.70
CA ARG A 597 8.48 14.11 -3.80
C ARG A 597 7.62 12.87 -3.50
N LYS A 598 6.45 13.07 -2.89
CA LYS A 598 5.53 12.00 -2.48
C LYS A 598 4.15 12.21 -3.08
N ARG A 599 4.10 12.46 -4.37
CA ARG A 599 2.82 12.63 -5.08
C ARG A 599 2.10 11.31 -5.25
N ILE A 600 0.79 11.38 -5.23
CA ILE A 600 -0.09 10.25 -5.59
C ILE A 600 -0.06 10.03 -7.09
N TYR A 601 -0.14 11.11 -7.86
CA TYR A 601 -0.07 11.07 -9.33
C TYR A 601 1.38 11.20 -9.80
N THR A 602 1.82 10.29 -10.65
CA THR A 602 3.13 10.38 -11.29
C THR A 602 3.00 11.10 -12.63
N PHE A 603 3.65 12.27 -12.75
CA PHE A 603 3.70 12.99 -14.01
C PHE A 603 4.43 12.16 -15.08
N PRO A 604 3.95 12.24 -16.34
CA PRO A 604 4.66 11.61 -17.43
C PRO A 604 6.01 12.29 -17.66
N LYS A 605 6.97 11.52 -18.16
CA LYS A 605 8.29 12.05 -18.50
C LYS A 605 8.19 13.05 -19.65
N MET A 606 8.82 14.22 -19.50
CA MET A 606 8.72 15.31 -20.45
C MET A 606 10.02 15.51 -21.23
N GLY A 607 9.88 16.03 -22.44
CA GLY A 607 11.02 16.46 -23.27
C GLY A 607 11.43 15.46 -24.35
N GLU A 608 10.75 14.34 -24.49
CA GLU A 608 11.06 13.35 -25.52
C GLU A 608 10.60 13.79 -26.92
N LYS A 609 9.45 14.48 -26.99
CA LYS A 609 8.86 14.93 -28.24
C LYS A 609 9.30 16.35 -28.61
N ALA A 610 9.39 17.23 -27.62
CA ALA A 610 9.80 18.63 -27.79
C ALA A 610 10.66 19.11 -26.64
N TYR A 611 11.75 19.79 -27.00
CA TYR A 611 12.65 20.46 -26.05
C TYR A 611 12.05 21.81 -25.65
N PHE A 612 11.97 22.09 -24.33
CA PHE A 612 11.33 23.30 -23.83
C PHE A 612 12.35 24.37 -23.49
N VAL A 613 12.23 25.53 -24.16
CA VAL A 613 13.06 26.72 -23.94
C VAL A 613 12.21 27.82 -23.34
N ALA A 614 12.64 28.40 -22.25
CA ALA A 614 11.97 29.53 -21.60
C ALA A 614 12.82 30.79 -21.70
N ILE A 615 12.24 31.82 -22.31
CA ILE A 615 12.87 33.14 -22.46
C ILE A 615 12.13 34.11 -21.55
N SER A 616 12.77 34.56 -20.49
CA SER A 616 12.17 35.51 -19.53
C SER A 616 12.19 36.94 -20.07
N THR A 617 11.06 37.67 -19.86
CA THR A 617 10.95 39.08 -20.17
C THR A 617 10.64 39.94 -18.93
N SER A 618 10.46 39.33 -17.78
CA SER A 618 10.21 39.99 -16.49
C SER A 618 11.15 39.50 -15.41
N SER A 619 11.53 40.39 -14.51
CA SER A 619 12.44 40.09 -13.40
C SER A 619 11.65 39.91 -12.09
N GLY A 620 10.84 38.83 -11.99
CA GLY A 620 9.99 38.59 -10.85
C GLY A 620 9.61 37.16 -10.60
N THR A 621 8.85 36.54 -11.48
CA THR A 621 8.21 35.23 -11.23
C THR A 621 9.18 34.06 -11.17
N GLY A 622 10.30 34.13 -11.87
CA GLY A 622 11.25 33.01 -11.99
C GLY A 622 10.69 31.78 -12.69
N SER A 623 9.57 31.89 -13.41
CA SER A 623 8.92 30.76 -14.08
C SER A 623 9.82 29.98 -15.02
N GLU A 624 10.82 30.61 -15.56
CA GLU A 624 11.83 30.02 -16.47
C GLU A 624 12.68 28.92 -15.79
N VAL A 625 12.71 28.89 -14.48
CA VAL A 625 13.50 27.94 -13.69
C VAL A 625 12.65 27.19 -12.65
N THR A 626 11.33 27.22 -12.77
CA THR A 626 10.44 26.60 -11.80
C THR A 626 9.62 25.46 -12.41
N PRO A 627 9.23 24.46 -11.59
CA PRO A 627 8.42 23.33 -12.00
C PRO A 627 6.90 23.59 -11.85
N PHE A 628 6.49 24.86 -11.85
CA PHE A 628 5.12 25.25 -11.56
C PHE A 628 4.42 25.85 -12.78
N ALA A 629 3.11 25.64 -12.85
CA ALA A 629 2.23 26.29 -13.81
C ALA A 629 0.83 26.42 -13.21
N VAL A 630 0.22 27.59 -13.32
CA VAL A 630 -1.14 27.85 -12.85
C VAL A 630 -2.04 28.11 -14.04
N ILE A 631 -3.19 27.44 -14.09
CA ILE A 631 -4.17 27.62 -15.15
C ILE A 631 -5.57 27.75 -14.55
N THR A 632 -6.40 28.58 -15.21
CA THR A 632 -7.78 28.78 -14.79
C THR A 632 -8.73 27.96 -15.66
N ASP A 633 -9.60 27.18 -15.03
CA ASP A 633 -10.75 26.61 -15.72
C ASP A 633 -11.82 27.70 -15.84
N GLU A 634 -12.00 28.19 -17.03
CA GLU A 634 -12.93 29.28 -17.31
C GLU A 634 -14.40 28.92 -17.08
N THR A 635 -14.74 27.64 -17.12
CA THR A 635 -16.12 27.17 -16.89
C THR A 635 -16.52 27.24 -15.42
N THR A 636 -15.56 27.06 -14.49
CA THR A 636 -15.79 27.07 -13.05
C THR A 636 -15.16 28.27 -12.35
N GLY A 637 -14.27 28.99 -13.03
CA GLY A 637 -13.46 30.05 -12.45
C GLY A 637 -12.37 29.57 -11.51
N GLN A 638 -12.18 28.28 -11.38
CA GLN A 638 -11.21 27.68 -10.47
C GLN A 638 -9.81 27.70 -11.06
N LYS A 639 -8.83 28.07 -10.23
CA LYS A 639 -7.41 28.01 -10.57
C LYS A 639 -6.81 26.68 -10.13
N TYR A 640 -6.10 26.05 -11.05
CA TYR A 640 -5.41 24.78 -10.80
C TYR A 640 -3.90 24.99 -10.86
N PRO A 641 -3.19 24.89 -9.73
CA PRO A 641 -1.73 24.86 -9.74
C PRO A 641 -1.25 23.46 -10.12
N LEU A 642 -0.43 23.37 -11.17
CA LEU A 642 0.30 22.18 -11.51
C LEU A 642 1.72 22.35 -10.99
N ALA A 643 2.23 21.32 -10.32
CA ALA A 643 3.58 21.36 -9.77
C ALA A 643 4.21 19.97 -9.89
N ASP A 644 5.23 19.87 -10.71
CA ASP A 644 6.05 18.68 -10.83
C ASP A 644 7.36 19.06 -11.52
N TYR A 645 8.45 18.45 -11.10
CA TYR A 645 9.77 18.73 -11.70
C TYR A 645 9.84 18.42 -13.20
N GLU A 646 8.94 17.60 -13.71
CA GLU A 646 8.83 17.34 -15.16
C GLU A 646 8.39 18.59 -15.95
N LEU A 647 7.73 19.56 -15.30
CA LEU A 647 7.37 20.85 -15.92
C LEU A 647 8.54 21.85 -15.96
N LEU A 648 9.67 21.52 -15.37
CA LEU A 648 10.83 22.41 -15.37
C LEU A 648 11.33 22.60 -16.81
N PRO A 649 11.52 23.86 -17.27
CA PRO A 649 12.10 24.11 -18.58
C PRO A 649 13.47 23.44 -18.74
N LYS A 650 13.79 22.99 -19.93
CA LYS A 650 15.07 22.35 -20.21
C LYS A 650 16.19 23.40 -20.37
N MET A 651 15.86 24.51 -20.96
CA MET A 651 16.78 25.66 -21.12
C MET A 651 16.08 26.94 -20.72
N ALA A 652 16.72 27.74 -19.89
CA ALA A 652 16.26 29.07 -19.53
C ALA A 652 17.22 30.10 -20.12
N ILE A 653 16.70 31.16 -20.72
CA ILE A 653 17.46 32.24 -21.29
C ILE A 653 17.11 33.54 -20.60
N ILE A 654 18.07 34.10 -19.90
CA ILE A 654 17.94 35.30 -19.08
C ILE A 654 18.79 36.41 -19.74
N ASP A 655 18.27 36.98 -20.81
CA ASP A 655 18.93 38.07 -21.52
C ASP A 655 18.34 39.40 -21.02
N ALA A 656 19.18 40.25 -20.44
CA ALA A 656 18.74 41.52 -19.90
C ALA A 656 18.14 42.43 -20.98
N ASP A 657 18.50 42.27 -22.24
CA ASP A 657 17.87 43.01 -23.36
C ASP A 657 16.36 42.78 -23.45
N MET A 658 15.89 41.61 -23.03
CA MET A 658 14.45 41.27 -22.97
C MET A 658 13.73 41.92 -21.77
N HIS A 659 14.48 42.43 -20.80
CA HIS A 659 13.95 43.05 -19.56
C HIS A 659 14.07 44.56 -19.55
N MET A 660 14.76 45.17 -20.52
CA MET A 660 15.14 46.60 -20.46
C MET A 660 13.95 47.56 -20.41
N ASN A 661 12.88 47.23 -21.11
CA ASN A 661 11.71 48.10 -21.23
C ASN A 661 10.56 47.74 -20.31
N GLN A 662 10.82 46.96 -19.27
CA GLN A 662 9.81 46.62 -18.28
C GLN A 662 9.26 47.91 -17.63
N PRO A 663 7.89 48.11 -17.61
CA PRO A 663 7.33 49.30 -17.01
C PRO A 663 7.71 49.49 -15.55
N LYS A 664 7.73 50.75 -15.09
CA LYS A 664 8.15 51.13 -13.74
C LYS A 664 7.33 50.42 -12.63
N GLY A 665 6.02 50.40 -12.76
CA GLY A 665 5.14 49.67 -11.83
C GLY A 665 5.38 48.18 -11.82
N LEU A 666 5.58 47.57 -12.95
CA LEU A 666 5.90 46.15 -13.08
C LEU A 666 7.29 45.85 -12.49
N THR A 667 8.26 46.73 -12.67
CA THR A 667 9.60 46.60 -12.09
C THR A 667 9.51 46.55 -10.56
N ALA A 668 8.72 47.42 -9.96
CA ALA A 668 8.51 47.47 -8.50
C ALA A 668 7.85 46.16 -8.01
N ALA A 669 6.73 45.81 -8.61
CA ALA A 669 5.98 44.62 -8.24
C ALA A 669 6.81 43.34 -8.41
N SER A 670 7.41 43.15 -9.55
CA SER A 670 8.24 41.97 -9.85
C SER A 670 9.48 41.89 -8.95
N GLY A 671 10.14 43.02 -8.68
CA GLY A 671 11.33 43.06 -7.83
C GLY A 671 11.01 42.67 -6.37
N ILE A 672 9.89 43.13 -5.83
CA ILE A 672 9.46 42.76 -4.49
C ILE A 672 8.94 41.30 -4.49
N ASP A 673 8.35 40.82 -5.58
CA ASP A 673 7.97 39.41 -5.71
C ASP A 673 9.22 38.51 -5.63
N ALA A 674 10.27 38.85 -6.36
CA ALA A 674 11.56 38.13 -6.29
C ALA A 674 12.17 38.16 -4.88
N LEU A 675 12.08 39.31 -4.20
CA LEU A 675 12.55 39.42 -2.81
C LEU A 675 11.74 38.50 -1.88
N THR A 676 10.43 38.44 -2.06
CA THR A 676 9.55 37.58 -1.29
C THR A 676 9.86 36.09 -1.55
N HIS A 677 10.11 35.72 -2.80
CA HIS A 677 10.57 34.37 -3.14
C HIS A 677 11.83 34.00 -2.38
N ALA A 678 12.80 34.87 -2.36
CA ALA A 678 14.07 34.63 -1.69
C ALA A 678 13.89 34.53 -0.15
N LEU A 679 13.13 35.43 0.44
CA LEU A 679 12.86 35.43 1.89
C LEU A 679 12.09 34.20 2.33
N GLU A 680 11.05 33.83 1.61
CA GLU A 680 10.25 32.64 1.93
C GLU A 680 11.02 31.34 1.69
N ALA A 681 11.78 31.24 0.61
CA ALA A 681 12.64 30.08 0.36
C ALA A 681 13.69 29.92 1.47
N TYR A 682 14.29 31.03 1.94
CA TYR A 682 15.28 30.98 3.02
C TYR A 682 14.69 30.53 4.35
N ALA A 683 13.47 30.97 4.64
CA ALA A 683 12.77 30.63 5.88
C ALA A 683 12.04 29.28 5.82
N SER A 684 11.85 28.70 4.62
CA SER A 684 11.11 27.45 4.43
C SER A 684 11.70 26.29 5.22
N ILE A 685 10.84 25.40 5.70
CA ILE A 685 11.26 24.13 6.31
C ILE A 685 11.98 23.21 5.32
N MET A 686 11.80 23.45 4.01
CA MET A 686 12.46 22.70 2.94
C MET A 686 13.78 23.30 2.51
N ALA A 687 14.22 24.39 3.13
CA ALA A 687 15.48 25.06 2.80
C ALA A 687 16.70 24.15 2.94
N THR A 688 17.64 24.31 2.03
CA THR A 688 18.92 23.61 2.03
C THR A 688 20.05 24.63 1.82
N GLU A 689 21.27 24.21 2.03
CA GLU A 689 22.45 25.06 1.75
C GLU A 689 22.48 25.50 0.28
N TYR A 690 22.02 24.65 -0.65
CA TYR A 690 21.93 24.99 -2.08
C TYR A 690 20.95 26.12 -2.34
N THR A 691 19.77 26.06 -1.73
CA THR A 691 18.74 27.08 -1.90
C THR A 691 19.06 28.35 -1.11
N ASP A 692 19.71 28.21 0.04
CA ASP A 692 20.13 29.35 0.89
C ASP A 692 21.10 30.27 0.17
N GLY A 693 22.12 29.71 -0.49
CA GLY A 693 23.08 30.51 -1.24
C GLY A 693 22.43 31.31 -2.36
N LEU A 694 21.50 30.69 -3.08
CA LEU A 694 20.76 31.37 -4.17
C LEU A 694 19.86 32.47 -3.61
N ALA A 695 19.13 32.18 -2.52
CA ALA A 695 18.21 33.14 -1.91
C ALA A 695 18.96 34.37 -1.37
N LEU A 696 20.07 34.17 -0.67
CA LEU A 696 20.86 35.25 -0.09
C LEU A 696 21.44 36.15 -1.20
N GLN A 697 21.99 35.58 -2.23
CA GLN A 697 22.54 36.36 -3.32
C GLN A 697 21.43 37.14 -4.08
N ALA A 698 20.27 36.53 -4.25
CA ALA A 698 19.14 37.22 -4.84
C ALA A 698 18.72 38.44 -3.99
N MET A 699 18.63 38.30 -2.69
CA MET A 699 18.31 39.40 -1.78
C MET A 699 19.31 40.55 -1.91
N LYS A 700 20.59 40.23 -1.91
CA LYS A 700 21.65 41.23 -2.02
C LYS A 700 21.51 42.03 -3.32
N ASN A 701 21.32 41.36 -4.43
CA ASN A 701 21.12 42.02 -5.71
C ASN A 701 19.89 42.93 -5.70
N ILE A 702 18.79 42.48 -5.14
CA ILE A 702 17.53 43.22 -5.09
C ILE A 702 17.69 44.49 -4.25
N PHE A 703 18.26 44.40 -3.06
CA PHE A 703 18.48 45.58 -2.21
C PHE A 703 19.40 46.57 -2.85
N GLU A 704 20.41 46.10 -3.55
CA GLU A 704 21.43 47.00 -4.20
C GLU A 704 20.94 47.64 -5.48
N TYR A 705 20.17 46.89 -6.32
CA TYR A 705 19.88 47.33 -7.70
C TYR A 705 18.42 47.61 -8.00
N LEU A 706 17.44 47.15 -7.19
CA LEU A 706 16.03 47.39 -7.48
C LEU A 706 15.69 48.89 -7.53
N PRO A 707 16.18 49.73 -6.60
CA PRO A 707 15.90 51.18 -6.69
C PRO A 707 16.38 51.78 -8.00
N ALA A 708 17.58 51.45 -8.46
CA ALA A 708 18.15 51.96 -9.72
C ALA A 708 17.37 51.44 -10.93
N ALA A 709 17.01 50.15 -10.95
CA ALA A 709 16.19 49.57 -12.01
C ALA A 709 14.80 50.23 -12.10
N TYR A 710 14.22 50.56 -10.96
CA TYR A 710 12.97 51.27 -10.88
C TYR A 710 13.06 52.73 -11.38
N GLU A 711 14.05 53.48 -10.90
CA GLU A 711 14.23 54.90 -11.24
C GLU A 711 14.74 55.14 -12.65
N LEU A 712 15.76 54.39 -13.09
CA LEU A 712 16.48 54.60 -14.33
C LEU A 712 16.00 53.72 -15.49
N GLY A 713 15.31 52.61 -15.19
CA GLY A 713 14.78 51.72 -16.23
C GLY A 713 15.84 51.28 -17.23
N ALA A 714 15.57 51.47 -18.51
CA ALA A 714 16.44 51.11 -19.61
C ALA A 714 17.79 51.89 -19.63
N HIS A 715 17.89 52.95 -18.89
CA HIS A 715 19.12 53.75 -18.79
C HIS A 715 20.17 53.14 -17.84
N ASP A 716 19.80 52.10 -17.07
CA ASP A 716 20.77 51.39 -16.24
C ASP A 716 20.73 49.89 -16.59
N ALA A 717 21.51 49.51 -17.58
CA ALA A 717 21.60 48.13 -18.05
C ALA A 717 22.16 47.17 -16.98
N VAL A 718 23.06 47.65 -16.15
CA VAL A 718 23.64 46.84 -15.05
C VAL A 718 22.59 46.50 -14.04
N ALA A 719 21.80 47.47 -13.59
CA ALA A 719 20.71 47.23 -12.63
C ALA A 719 19.68 46.24 -13.21
N ARG A 720 19.31 46.39 -14.46
CA ARG A 720 18.36 45.47 -15.11
C ARG A 720 18.90 44.04 -15.17
N GLU A 721 20.16 43.88 -15.54
CA GLU A 721 20.82 42.56 -15.59
C GLU A 721 20.91 41.95 -14.19
N LYS A 722 21.27 42.73 -13.19
CA LYS A 722 21.31 42.24 -11.79
C LYS A 722 19.93 41.82 -11.26
N MET A 723 18.90 42.56 -11.63
CA MET A 723 17.53 42.19 -11.26
C MET A 723 17.06 40.92 -11.98
N ALA A 724 17.40 40.76 -13.25
CA ALA A 724 17.12 39.54 -14.00
C ALA A 724 17.81 38.33 -13.36
N THR A 725 19.07 38.48 -13.00
CA THR A 725 19.84 37.45 -12.29
C THR A 725 19.20 37.12 -10.93
N ALA A 726 18.82 38.13 -10.15
CA ALA A 726 18.19 37.95 -8.85
C ALA A 726 16.85 37.19 -8.96
N SER A 727 16.03 37.55 -9.93
CA SER A 727 14.75 36.89 -10.19
C SER A 727 14.95 35.39 -10.48
N THR A 728 15.91 35.05 -11.33
CA THR A 728 16.22 33.64 -11.65
C THR A 728 16.79 32.90 -10.45
N MET A 729 17.69 33.50 -9.70
CA MET A 729 18.25 32.87 -8.50
C MET A 729 17.19 32.61 -7.43
N ALA A 730 16.31 33.58 -7.18
CA ALA A 730 15.19 33.41 -6.27
C ALA A 730 14.22 32.33 -6.76
N GLY A 731 14.01 32.26 -8.07
CA GLY A 731 13.21 31.21 -8.72
C GLY A 731 13.77 29.82 -8.49
N MET A 732 15.08 29.62 -8.69
CA MET A 732 15.76 28.35 -8.41
C MET A 732 15.67 27.98 -6.92
N ALA A 733 15.79 28.97 -6.04
CA ALA A 733 15.67 28.75 -4.60
C ALA A 733 14.29 28.22 -4.23
N PHE A 734 13.23 28.94 -4.59
CA PHE A 734 11.90 28.51 -4.21
C PHE A 734 11.38 27.30 -4.99
N ALA A 735 11.88 27.04 -6.18
CA ALA A 735 11.56 25.82 -6.93
C ALA A 735 11.93 24.57 -6.13
N ASN A 736 12.96 24.63 -5.31
CA ASN A 736 13.48 23.53 -4.53
C ASN A 736 13.17 23.62 -3.03
N ALA A 737 13.02 24.82 -2.47
CA ALA A 737 12.69 25.04 -1.07
C ALA A 737 11.21 25.36 -0.83
N PHE A 738 10.45 25.62 -1.90
CA PHE A 738 9.06 26.10 -1.85
C PHE A 738 8.93 27.48 -1.18
N LEU A 739 7.70 27.86 -0.94
CA LEU A 739 7.33 29.17 -0.43
C LEU A 739 6.70 29.05 0.96
N GLY A 740 5.81 29.96 1.31
CA GLY A 740 5.17 29.94 2.61
C GLY A 740 3.86 30.70 2.62
N VAL A 741 3.45 31.10 3.82
CA VAL A 741 2.17 31.76 4.09
C VAL A 741 2.01 33.07 3.34
N CYS A 742 3.08 33.82 3.11
CA CYS A 742 2.98 35.08 2.36
C CYS A 742 2.40 34.85 0.97
N HIS A 743 2.92 33.87 0.24
CA HIS A 743 2.37 33.51 -1.07
C HIS A 743 0.96 32.94 -0.99
N SER A 744 0.66 32.14 0.03
CA SER A 744 -0.67 31.62 0.25
C SER A 744 -1.70 32.73 0.40
N LEU A 745 -1.41 33.73 1.24
CA LEU A 745 -2.25 34.89 1.45
C LEU A 745 -2.34 35.77 0.20
N ALA A 746 -1.21 36.01 -0.45
CA ALA A 746 -1.13 36.83 -1.65
C ALA A 746 -1.90 36.27 -2.83
N HIS A 747 -1.84 34.95 -3.04
CA HIS A 747 -2.60 34.28 -4.12
C HIS A 747 -4.09 34.58 -4.02
N LYS A 748 -4.65 34.52 -2.82
CA LYS A 748 -6.07 34.74 -2.58
C LYS A 748 -6.45 36.21 -2.60
N LEU A 749 -5.57 37.05 -2.09
CA LEU A 749 -5.76 38.52 -2.17
C LEU A 749 -5.81 38.98 -3.64
N GLY A 750 -4.94 38.45 -4.48
CA GLY A 750 -4.98 38.70 -5.90
C GLY A 750 -6.21 38.13 -6.59
N ALA A 751 -6.63 36.93 -6.23
CA ALA A 751 -7.81 36.29 -6.83
C ALA A 751 -9.10 37.00 -6.48
N TYR A 752 -9.27 37.45 -5.25
CA TYR A 752 -10.51 38.07 -4.76
C TYR A 752 -10.56 39.59 -5.02
N HIS A 753 -9.45 40.29 -4.99
CA HIS A 753 -9.39 41.75 -5.06
C HIS A 753 -8.55 42.30 -6.21
N HIS A 754 -8.07 41.43 -7.10
CA HIS A 754 -7.36 41.79 -8.34
C HIS A 754 -6.10 42.60 -8.15
N LEU A 755 -5.44 42.48 -7.02
CA LEU A 755 -4.12 43.08 -6.79
C LEU A 755 -3.05 42.35 -7.58
N PRO A 756 -2.08 43.02 -8.19
CA PRO A 756 -0.94 42.38 -8.80
C PRO A 756 -0.22 41.51 -7.80
N HIS A 757 0.27 40.35 -8.23
CA HIS A 757 0.88 39.34 -7.36
C HIS A 757 2.02 39.91 -6.49
N GLY A 758 2.93 40.63 -7.08
CA GLY A 758 4.04 41.24 -6.34
C GLY A 758 3.61 42.32 -5.33
N ILE A 759 2.55 43.04 -5.66
CA ILE A 759 1.96 44.05 -4.73
C ILE A 759 1.31 43.31 -3.54
N ALA A 760 0.56 42.25 -3.80
CA ALA A 760 -0.05 41.45 -2.74
C ALA A 760 1.00 40.89 -1.77
N ASN A 761 2.08 40.33 -2.31
CA ASN A 761 3.22 39.90 -1.50
C ASN A 761 3.83 41.03 -0.69
N ALA A 762 4.05 42.17 -1.31
CA ALA A 762 4.64 43.35 -0.65
C ALA A 762 3.83 43.82 0.56
N LEU A 763 2.50 43.76 0.45
CA LEU A 763 1.60 44.18 1.53
C LEU A 763 1.59 43.23 2.74
N LEU A 764 2.07 42.00 2.56
CA LEU A 764 1.95 40.93 3.55
C LEU A 764 3.32 40.48 4.13
N ILE A 765 4.41 40.62 3.39
CA ILE A 765 5.68 39.96 3.72
C ILE A 765 6.22 40.29 5.12
N THR A 766 6.21 41.55 5.55
CA THR A 766 6.78 41.93 6.84
C THR A 766 5.92 41.41 8.02
N ASP A 767 4.60 41.38 7.85
CA ASP A 767 3.71 40.78 8.84
C ASP A 767 3.92 39.26 8.94
N VAL A 768 4.11 38.61 7.81
CA VAL A 768 4.42 37.18 7.79
C VAL A 768 5.79 36.93 8.43
N MET A 769 6.79 37.76 8.18
CA MET A 769 8.10 37.60 8.82
C MET A 769 7.98 37.72 10.35
N ARG A 770 7.23 38.66 10.86
CA ARG A 770 6.95 38.79 12.30
C ARG A 770 6.22 37.58 12.85
N PHE A 771 5.23 37.08 12.12
CA PHE A 771 4.51 35.85 12.45
C PHE A 771 5.47 34.65 12.56
N ASN A 772 6.35 34.47 11.57
CA ASN A 772 7.31 33.38 11.53
C ASN A 772 8.39 33.48 12.60
N ALA A 773 8.73 34.70 13.03
CA ALA A 773 9.81 34.94 13.99
C ALA A 773 9.42 34.68 15.46
N ALA A 774 8.22 34.23 15.74
CA ALA A 774 7.80 33.90 17.10
C ALA A 774 8.71 32.86 17.74
N GLU A 775 9.09 33.11 19.02
CA GLU A 775 9.95 32.17 19.75
C GLU A 775 9.24 30.84 20.06
N VAL A 776 7.96 30.93 20.36
CA VAL A 776 7.13 29.75 20.65
C VAL A 776 5.93 29.77 19.70
N PRO A 777 6.07 29.22 18.51
CA PRO A 777 4.95 29.19 17.56
C PRO A 777 3.84 28.25 18.04
N THR A 778 2.61 28.55 17.66
CA THR A 778 1.43 27.74 17.97
C THR A 778 1.59 26.33 17.41
N LYS A 779 2.00 26.24 16.16
CA LYS A 779 2.30 24.99 15.46
C LYS A 779 3.47 25.21 14.52
N MET A 780 4.24 24.17 14.27
CA MET A 780 5.28 24.23 13.25
C MET A 780 5.48 22.86 12.61
N GLY A 781 5.85 22.87 11.33
CA GLY A 781 6.26 21.67 10.63
C GLY A 781 7.63 21.19 11.10
N THR A 782 7.92 19.92 10.88
CA THR A 782 9.19 19.32 11.32
C THR A 782 9.90 18.61 10.18
N PHE A 783 11.10 19.09 9.84
CA PHE A 783 12.04 18.40 8.95
C PHE A 783 13.40 18.31 9.65
N SER A 784 14.15 17.24 9.40
CA SER A 784 15.39 16.98 10.14
C SER A 784 16.47 18.03 9.94
N GLN A 785 16.48 18.69 8.78
CA GLN A 785 17.43 19.77 8.49
C GLN A 785 17.03 21.11 9.10
N TYR A 786 15.85 21.23 9.70
CA TYR A 786 15.34 22.47 10.26
C TYR A 786 15.31 22.43 11.79
N GLN A 787 16.09 23.30 12.44
CA GLN A 787 16.17 23.39 13.91
C GLN A 787 15.11 24.34 14.46
N TYR A 788 14.47 23.98 15.55
CA TYR A 788 13.29 24.67 16.07
C TYR A 788 13.50 25.25 17.47
N PRO A 789 12.87 26.38 17.79
CA PRO A 789 12.40 27.43 16.87
C PRO A 789 13.59 28.14 16.23
N HIS A 790 13.54 28.39 14.94
CA HIS A 790 14.74 28.76 14.18
C HIS A 790 14.56 29.97 13.26
N CYS A 791 13.30 30.31 12.93
CA CYS A 791 13.05 31.26 11.83
C CYS A 791 13.60 32.65 12.08
N LYS A 792 13.57 33.18 13.30
CA LYS A 792 14.17 34.48 13.64
C LYS A 792 15.68 34.47 13.33
N ALA A 793 16.38 33.40 13.74
CA ALA A 793 17.78 33.22 13.42
C ALA A 793 18.07 33.25 11.92
N ARG A 794 17.20 32.62 11.13
CA ARG A 794 17.29 32.62 9.66
C ARG A 794 17.19 34.03 9.10
N TYR A 795 16.26 34.85 9.60
CA TYR A 795 16.15 36.24 9.19
C TYR A 795 17.33 37.08 9.62
N VAL A 796 17.89 36.79 10.80
CA VAL A 796 19.14 37.45 11.28
C VAL A 796 20.30 37.11 10.34
N GLU A 797 20.40 35.87 9.87
CA GLU A 797 21.41 35.50 8.88
C GLU A 797 21.23 36.31 7.57
N CYS A 798 19.99 36.55 7.15
CA CYS A 798 19.72 37.45 6.01
C CYS A 798 20.23 38.87 6.29
N ALA A 799 19.94 39.40 7.48
CA ALA A 799 20.39 40.74 7.89
C ALA A 799 21.94 40.83 7.86
N ASP A 800 22.60 39.85 8.43
CA ASP A 800 24.07 39.78 8.45
C ASP A 800 24.67 39.76 7.04
N PHE A 801 24.09 38.94 6.15
CA PHE A 801 24.54 38.86 4.77
C PHE A 801 24.35 40.18 3.99
N LEU A 802 23.27 40.89 4.30
CA LEU A 802 22.99 42.20 3.70
C LEU A 802 23.76 43.33 4.34
N GLY A 803 24.55 43.09 5.38
CA GLY A 803 25.30 44.11 6.09
C GLY A 803 24.47 44.95 7.04
N ILE A 804 23.29 44.51 7.43
CA ILE A 804 22.37 45.21 8.34
C ILE A 804 22.82 44.98 9.77
N GLN A 805 23.07 46.09 10.48
CA GLN A 805 23.62 46.08 11.84
C GLN A 805 22.50 46.11 12.90
N GLY A 806 22.85 45.66 14.11
CA GLY A 806 22.02 45.73 15.29
C GLY A 806 22.80 45.26 16.51
N LYS A 807 22.42 45.72 17.70
CA LYS A 807 23.09 45.36 18.94
C LYS A 807 22.85 43.92 19.38
N ASP A 808 21.74 43.35 18.95
CA ASP A 808 21.33 41.97 19.23
C ASP A 808 20.49 41.45 18.06
N ASP A 809 20.08 40.20 18.14
CA ASP A 809 19.29 39.55 17.10
C ASP A 809 17.90 40.20 16.88
N ASP A 810 17.25 40.65 17.97
CA ASP A 810 15.97 41.34 17.87
C ASP A 810 16.10 42.66 17.13
N GLU A 811 17.12 43.45 17.40
CA GLU A 811 17.37 44.72 16.69
C GLU A 811 17.76 44.49 15.24
N LYS A 812 18.58 43.47 14.96
CA LYS A 812 18.92 43.10 13.57
C LYS A 812 17.68 42.71 12.78
N PHE A 813 16.81 41.87 13.37
CA PHE A 813 15.54 41.48 12.75
C PHE A 813 14.67 42.71 12.48
N GLU A 814 14.47 43.57 13.43
CA GLU A 814 13.68 44.79 13.25
C GLU A 814 14.28 45.73 12.20
N ASN A 815 15.60 45.83 12.15
CA ASN A 815 16.30 46.63 11.15
C ASN A 815 16.18 45.99 9.73
N LEU A 816 16.10 44.66 9.64
CA LEU A 816 15.81 43.98 8.37
C LEU A 816 14.40 44.33 7.91
N ILE A 817 13.41 44.26 8.79
CA ILE A 817 12.02 44.63 8.49
C ILE A 817 11.98 46.11 8.00
N LYS A 818 12.67 47.02 8.71
CA LYS A 818 12.76 48.42 8.32
C LYS A 818 13.40 48.59 6.93
N ALA A 819 14.48 47.87 6.66
CA ALA A 819 15.12 47.92 5.35
C ALA A 819 14.19 47.47 4.23
N ILE A 820 13.37 46.46 4.46
CA ILE A 820 12.38 45.97 3.48
C ILE A 820 11.29 47.03 3.27
N GLU A 821 10.79 47.64 4.35
CA GLU A 821 9.80 48.73 4.23
C GLU A 821 10.36 49.95 3.50
N GLU A 822 11.62 50.34 3.76
CA GLU A 822 12.29 51.42 3.07
C GLU A 822 12.48 51.10 1.56
N LEU A 823 12.83 49.86 1.23
CA LEU A 823 12.92 49.43 -0.16
C LEU A 823 11.58 49.51 -0.90
N LYS A 824 10.50 49.03 -0.24
CA LYS A 824 9.15 49.12 -0.76
C LYS A 824 8.76 50.59 -1.04
N ALA A 825 9.05 51.49 -0.11
CA ALA A 825 8.78 52.91 -0.26
C ALA A 825 9.55 53.55 -1.44
N LYS A 826 10.82 53.17 -1.59
CA LYS A 826 11.66 53.68 -2.71
C LYS A 826 11.13 53.30 -4.06
N VAL A 827 10.41 52.22 -4.19
CA VAL A 827 9.82 51.74 -5.45
C VAL A 827 8.33 51.98 -5.55
N GLY A 828 7.78 52.86 -4.71
CA GLY A 828 6.43 53.36 -4.81
C GLY A 828 5.36 52.39 -4.35
N ILE A 829 5.68 51.38 -3.56
CA ILE A 829 4.69 50.47 -3.00
C ILE A 829 3.93 51.17 -1.87
N LYS A 830 2.61 51.18 -1.97
CA LYS A 830 1.72 51.76 -0.95
C LYS A 830 1.68 50.83 0.30
N LYS A 831 1.19 51.36 1.43
CA LYS A 831 1.33 50.72 2.73
C LYS A 831 0.24 49.69 3.04
N THR A 832 -0.97 49.86 2.56
CA THR A 832 -2.10 49.01 2.92
C THR A 832 -2.90 48.52 1.72
N ILE A 833 -3.68 47.48 1.95
CA ILE A 833 -4.62 46.97 0.95
C ILE A 833 -5.64 48.08 0.59
N ALA A 834 -6.09 48.85 1.60
CA ALA A 834 -7.05 49.96 1.38
C ALA A 834 -6.50 51.01 0.41
N ASP A 835 -5.17 51.27 0.46
CA ASP A 835 -4.51 52.27 -0.41
C ASP A 835 -4.55 51.87 -1.90
N TYR A 836 -4.81 50.63 -2.22
CA TYR A 836 -4.98 50.13 -3.57
C TYR A 836 -6.43 50.08 -4.04
N GLY A 837 -7.35 50.74 -3.29
CA GLY A 837 -8.73 50.92 -3.71
C GLY A 837 -9.67 49.77 -3.36
N VAL A 838 -9.23 48.80 -2.54
CA VAL A 838 -10.11 47.74 -2.03
C VAL A 838 -11.01 48.32 -0.95
N LYS A 839 -12.30 48.34 -1.19
CA LYS A 839 -13.30 48.88 -0.25
C LYS A 839 -13.40 47.98 0.97
N GLU A 840 -13.53 48.57 2.16
CA GLU A 840 -13.69 47.85 3.42
C GLU A 840 -14.82 46.83 3.39
N GLU A 841 -15.97 47.22 2.85
CA GLU A 841 -17.13 46.34 2.71
C GLU A 841 -16.83 45.09 1.90
N ASP A 842 -16.19 45.24 0.74
CA ASP A 842 -15.83 44.15 -0.14
C ASP A 842 -14.78 43.25 0.50
N PHE A 843 -13.77 43.84 1.17
CA PHE A 843 -12.75 43.13 1.87
C PHE A 843 -13.30 42.25 2.99
N LEU A 844 -14.14 42.83 3.85
CA LEU A 844 -14.73 42.08 4.98
C LEU A 844 -15.72 41.02 4.52
N ALA A 845 -16.43 41.24 3.42
CA ALA A 845 -17.36 40.27 2.87
C ALA A 845 -16.67 38.99 2.36
N THR A 846 -15.42 39.08 1.91
CA THR A 846 -14.66 37.97 1.36
C THR A 846 -13.61 37.39 2.35
N LEU A 847 -13.42 38.05 3.48
CA LEU A 847 -12.28 37.79 4.38
C LEU A 847 -12.23 36.34 4.89
N ASP A 848 -13.34 35.81 5.36
CA ASP A 848 -13.38 34.45 5.89
C ASP A 848 -13.13 33.40 4.79
N GLU A 849 -13.78 33.53 3.65
CA GLU A 849 -13.58 32.64 2.50
C GLU A 849 -12.15 32.72 1.96
N MET A 850 -11.63 33.93 1.84
CA MET A 850 -10.26 34.20 1.40
C MET A 850 -9.24 33.56 2.36
N THR A 851 -9.47 33.65 3.67
CA THR A 851 -8.63 33.04 4.70
C THR A 851 -8.65 31.53 4.62
N GLU A 852 -9.82 30.93 4.50
CA GLU A 852 -9.94 29.47 4.36
C GLU A 852 -9.23 28.97 3.10
N ALA A 853 -9.41 29.65 1.99
CA ALA A 853 -8.74 29.34 0.74
C ALA A 853 -7.20 29.45 0.85
N ALA A 854 -6.73 30.49 1.54
CA ALA A 854 -5.29 30.67 1.78
C ALA A 854 -4.71 29.56 2.67
N PHE A 855 -5.44 29.19 3.71
CA PHE A 855 -5.04 28.09 4.57
C PHE A 855 -4.88 26.78 3.77
N ASP A 856 -5.73 26.55 2.80
CA ASP A 856 -5.72 25.37 1.95
C ASP A 856 -4.77 25.48 0.74
N ASP A 857 -4.06 26.59 0.60
CA ASP A 857 -3.11 26.80 -0.49
C ASP A 857 -1.91 25.88 -0.37
N GLN A 858 -1.36 25.46 -1.52
CA GLN A 858 -0.22 24.56 -1.59
C GLN A 858 1.04 25.11 -0.89
N CYS A 859 1.21 26.44 -0.86
CA CYS A 859 2.39 27.07 -0.25
C CYS A 859 2.39 27.05 1.28
N THR A 860 1.26 26.87 1.92
CA THR A 860 1.13 26.93 3.38
C THR A 860 1.97 25.88 4.09
N GLY A 861 2.08 24.68 3.51
CA GLY A 861 2.75 23.54 4.14
C GLY A 861 4.26 23.68 4.31
N ALA A 862 4.92 24.54 3.56
CA ALA A 862 6.37 24.78 3.67
C ALA A 862 6.72 25.91 4.63
N ASN A 863 5.73 26.63 5.17
CA ASN A 863 5.97 27.71 6.09
C ASN A 863 6.57 27.22 7.42
N PRO A 864 7.56 27.90 7.99
CA PRO A 864 8.22 27.46 9.24
C PRO A 864 7.27 27.39 10.43
N ARG A 865 6.32 28.31 10.49
CA ARG A 865 5.23 28.26 11.46
C ARG A 865 3.94 27.84 10.77
N TYR A 866 3.32 26.78 11.23
CA TYR A 866 2.06 26.33 10.66
C TYR A 866 0.93 27.25 11.17
N PRO A 867 0.17 27.92 10.28
CA PRO A 867 -0.79 28.91 10.72
C PRO A 867 -2.11 28.28 11.17
N LEU A 868 -2.79 28.98 12.08
CA LEU A 868 -4.22 28.81 12.31
C LEU A 868 -4.98 29.78 11.38
N MET A 869 -6.20 29.46 11.00
CA MET A 869 -7.02 30.36 10.17
C MET A 869 -7.20 31.72 10.83
N SER A 870 -7.40 31.77 12.15
CA SER A 870 -7.50 33.01 12.92
C SER A 870 -6.25 33.88 12.83
N GLU A 871 -5.07 33.23 12.77
CA GLU A 871 -3.80 33.95 12.62
C GLU A 871 -3.64 34.52 11.22
N MET A 872 -4.05 33.76 10.20
CA MET A 872 -4.05 34.26 8.81
C MET A 872 -5.03 35.40 8.61
N LYS A 873 -6.22 35.31 9.20
CA LYS A 873 -7.21 36.38 9.21
C LYS A 873 -6.66 37.65 9.83
N ALA A 874 -5.95 37.53 10.96
CA ALA A 874 -5.31 38.65 11.63
C ALA A 874 -4.26 39.35 10.75
N MET A 875 -3.47 38.57 9.98
CA MET A 875 -2.50 39.13 9.04
C MET A 875 -3.19 39.89 7.89
N TYR A 876 -4.29 39.40 7.36
CA TYR A 876 -5.09 40.11 6.37
C TYR A 876 -5.66 41.45 6.93
N LEU A 877 -6.21 41.39 8.15
CA LEU A 877 -6.76 42.58 8.80
C LEU A 877 -5.70 43.66 9.04
N LYS A 878 -4.52 43.21 9.49
CA LYS A 878 -3.39 44.13 9.70
C LYS A 878 -2.90 44.74 8.37
N ALA A 879 -2.83 43.94 7.32
CA ALA A 879 -2.46 44.43 6.00
C ALA A 879 -3.48 45.41 5.40
N TYR A 880 -4.76 45.26 5.74
CA TYR A 880 -5.81 46.16 5.29
C TYR A 880 -5.78 47.47 6.05
N TYR A 881 -5.72 47.45 7.38
CA TYR A 881 -5.81 48.63 8.24
C TYR A 881 -4.44 49.26 8.60
N GLY A 882 -3.38 48.55 8.41
CA GLY A 882 -2.04 49.05 8.74
C GLY A 882 -1.72 49.07 10.26
N LYS A 883 -2.54 48.41 11.08
CA LYS A 883 -2.38 48.40 12.52
C LYS A 883 -2.36 46.98 13.09
#